data_395cd877fa4ca2f374b0a9b5715cb5d1
#
_entry.id   395cd877fa4ca2f374b0a9b5715cb5d1
#
_cell.length_a   1.000
_cell.length_b   1.000
_cell.length_c   1.000
_cell.angle_alpha   90.00
_cell.angle_beta   90.00
_cell.angle_gamma   90.00
#
_symmetry.space_group_name_H-M   'P 1'
#
loop_
_entity.id
_entity.type
_entity.pdbx_description
1 polymer ?
#
loop_
_entity_poly.entity_id
_entity_poly.type
_entity_poly.pdbx_seq_one_letter_code
_entity_poly.pdbx_strand_id
1 'polypeptide(L)'
;MPPGKYGMQEEWEKEGDQAINMDFLLPTGIFLKFPVSRNDTIKNIKKMVWKNARSEALFCGLGDPDGYVFTCINETAEREELEEESRRISDVRPFMCVLRLVAREGDRVEKLTNAQISLLIGKGLHEFEAQKNDEVNEFRTKMRVFCEEKAQDRQSLPWQKWMEYSFPCELEPCCSLPQSLKSKNIKKIFINVKFEASDVSSSVYIFSCLRNGQNPHLTMVHYSTITKYQEEQGRMCSQVYKSRSLSRPPPLPLKKVRVCKSSTNNHLHTKVLKSSASKPHVLPPSNHYCVSVVPLQLVVQAGLFHGSELLCKVVTSSEVTVSSEPLWNQKLEFDINVADLPRMSRLCFALYGVIEKTKKPRGTKKKNKKAVSDCPIAWVNTMVFDYKDQLKTGEFHLSTWPDLLNPMGTVEKNPNVDSAAELLIHFPNIRPHPLYYPPLEKVPSPKRLHKTYFKLKEIMDNKNYTEFFEDEKELLWKLRTEVRDHYPESLSKLLLITKWNKREDVVQMVNLLRNWPDLPAIHALELLDYSFPDPAVRSFTIRCLRKLSDDELLHYLIQLVQVLKYESYLDCDLTTFLLERALSNRRIGHFLFWHLRSETHVASVGLRFGLILEAYCRGNIHHIKLLTKQNEALGKMKALSDFVKLGSQKVTAEDLKQCIRQESYLEALSDLLSPLNPSIILSEICTDRCRFMDSKMKPLWLMFKNPAVEGDMVGIIFKNGDDLRQDMLTLQMIQLMENLWKKEGLDLRMIPYGCLSTGNKMGLIEVVKNSDTIANIQRNSSNSAATAAFNKDALLNWLKSKNPEDKLDQAIEEFTLSCAGYCVATYVLGIGDRHNDNIMIRETGQLFHIDFGHFLGNFKRKLGINRERVPFILTYDFVHVIQQGRTNNSEKFERFREYCERAYKILCRNGTLFVNLFAMMKAAGLPELTSFKDIQYLKDSLALGKTEDEALKNFKVKFNEALRESWKTKVNWMMHSLAKDNRP
;
A
#
# COMPACT_ATOMS: atom_id res chain seq x y z
N MET A 1 10.63 -23.79 18.25
CA MET A 1 10.44 -25.26 18.39
C MET A 1 11.03 -25.97 17.19
N PRO A 2 11.46 -27.25 17.27
CA PRO A 2 11.87 -27.97 16.08
C PRO A 2 10.72 -28.07 15.07
N PRO A 3 10.99 -28.20 13.76
CA PRO A 3 9.92 -28.32 12.78
C PRO A 3 9.11 -29.60 13.01
N GLY A 4 7.79 -29.45 13.09
CA GLY A 4 6.84 -30.55 13.32
C GLY A 4 5.46 -29.98 13.67
N LYS A 5 4.44 -30.84 13.59
CA LYS A 5 3.10 -30.51 14.08
C LYS A 5 3.02 -30.79 15.57
N TYR A 6 2.55 -29.82 16.34
CA TYR A 6 2.48 -29.89 17.80
C TYR A 6 1.07 -29.62 18.31
N GLY A 7 0.75 -30.18 19.45
CA GLY A 7 -0.56 -29.96 20.07
C GLY A 7 -1.70 -30.48 19.19
N MET A 8 -2.74 -29.65 19.03
CA MET A 8 -3.96 -30.01 18.29
C MET A 8 -3.96 -29.53 16.82
N GLN A 9 -2.84 -29.13 16.25
CA GLN A 9 -2.80 -28.61 14.88
C GLN A 9 -3.40 -29.58 13.86
N GLU A 10 -3.13 -30.88 13.96
CA GLU A 10 -3.70 -31.90 13.06
C GLU A 10 -5.22 -32.02 13.19
N GLU A 11 -5.76 -31.81 14.40
CA GLU A 11 -7.19 -31.84 14.61
C GLU A 11 -7.88 -30.59 13.99
N TRP A 12 -7.26 -29.43 14.05
CA TRP A 12 -7.82 -28.22 13.45
C TRP A 12 -7.71 -28.18 11.93
N GLU A 13 -6.77 -28.93 11.35
CA GLU A 13 -6.62 -29.05 9.89
C GLU A 13 -7.61 -30.04 9.24
N LYS A 14 -8.24 -30.92 10.02
CA LYS A 14 -9.26 -31.84 9.51
C LYS A 14 -10.53 -31.08 9.14
N GLU A 15 -11.11 -31.41 8.01
CA GLU A 15 -12.38 -30.86 7.58
C GLU A 15 -13.58 -31.62 8.15
N GLY A 16 -14.73 -30.92 8.27
CA GLY A 16 -16.01 -31.49 8.67
C GLY A 16 -16.45 -31.14 10.09
N ASP A 17 -17.68 -31.54 10.44
CA ASP A 17 -18.36 -31.26 11.73
C ASP A 17 -18.00 -32.25 12.84
N GLN A 18 -16.83 -32.85 12.80
CA GLN A 18 -16.42 -33.82 13.83
C GLN A 18 -16.34 -33.16 15.20
N ALA A 19 -16.89 -33.82 16.18
CA ALA A 19 -16.79 -33.38 17.56
C ALA A 19 -15.37 -33.63 18.11
N ILE A 20 -14.87 -32.63 18.83
CA ILE A 20 -13.58 -32.66 19.52
C ILE A 20 -13.82 -32.78 21.01
N ASN A 21 -13.18 -33.75 21.68
CA ASN A 21 -13.21 -33.82 23.13
C ASN A 21 -12.37 -32.72 23.74
N MET A 22 -13.03 -31.80 24.45
CA MET A 22 -12.41 -30.67 25.13
C MET A 22 -12.50 -30.83 26.64
N ASP A 23 -11.50 -30.37 27.32
CA ASP A 23 -11.35 -30.31 28.75
C ASP A 23 -11.60 -28.88 29.26
N PHE A 24 -12.40 -28.73 30.33
CA PHE A 24 -12.76 -27.44 30.89
C PHE A 24 -12.35 -27.40 32.37
N LEU A 25 -11.45 -26.48 32.71
CA LEU A 25 -11.02 -26.24 34.09
C LEU A 25 -11.79 -25.05 34.65
N LEU A 26 -12.63 -25.31 35.64
CA LEU A 26 -13.46 -24.29 36.31
C LEU A 26 -12.68 -23.61 37.46
N PRO A 27 -13.09 -22.37 37.86
CA PRO A 27 -12.48 -21.66 39.00
C PRO A 27 -12.59 -22.43 40.33
N THR A 28 -13.60 -23.28 40.44
CA THR A 28 -13.81 -24.16 41.59
C THR A 28 -12.86 -25.34 41.66
N GLY A 29 -11.95 -25.52 40.65
CA GLY A 29 -11.07 -26.65 40.54
C GLY A 29 -11.71 -27.90 39.89
N ILE A 30 -12.99 -27.83 39.53
CA ILE A 30 -13.67 -28.91 38.82
C ILE A 30 -13.17 -28.98 37.40
N PHE A 31 -12.99 -30.23 36.94
CA PHE A 31 -12.54 -30.52 35.58
C PHE A 31 -13.66 -31.26 34.85
N LEU A 32 -14.19 -30.62 33.80
CA LEU A 32 -15.23 -31.22 32.97
C LEU A 32 -14.64 -31.67 31.64
N LYS A 33 -15.14 -32.79 31.10
CA LYS A 33 -14.75 -33.29 29.81
C LYS A 33 -15.97 -33.70 29.01
N PHE A 34 -16.13 -33.10 27.83
CA PHE A 34 -17.21 -33.46 26.91
C PHE A 34 -16.87 -33.06 25.48
N PRO A 35 -17.51 -33.68 24.48
CA PRO A 35 -17.30 -33.33 23.08
C PRO A 35 -18.01 -32.02 22.73
N VAL A 36 -17.35 -31.18 21.93
CA VAL A 36 -17.90 -29.97 21.32
C VAL A 36 -17.77 -30.06 19.80
N SER A 37 -18.71 -29.49 19.05
CA SER A 37 -18.59 -29.35 17.62
C SER A 37 -17.55 -28.25 17.27
N ARG A 38 -16.80 -28.44 16.19
CA ARG A 38 -15.91 -27.42 15.67
C ARG A 38 -16.61 -26.12 15.34
N ASN A 39 -17.89 -26.22 14.96
CA ASN A 39 -18.74 -25.07 14.63
C ASN A 39 -19.37 -24.40 15.85
N ASP A 40 -19.23 -24.99 17.06
CA ASP A 40 -19.74 -24.34 18.26
C ASP A 40 -19.03 -23.02 18.56
N THR A 41 -19.84 -22.00 18.85
CA THR A 41 -19.31 -20.72 19.31
C THR A 41 -18.87 -20.82 20.77
N ILE A 42 -17.90 -20.01 21.18
CA ILE A 42 -17.43 -19.93 22.57
C ILE A 42 -18.62 -19.70 23.52
N LYS A 43 -19.61 -18.90 23.09
CA LYS A 43 -20.85 -18.68 23.84
C LYS A 43 -21.67 -19.97 24.04
N ASN A 44 -21.80 -20.79 23.01
CA ASN A 44 -22.50 -22.07 23.10
C ASN A 44 -21.76 -23.06 24.00
N ILE A 45 -20.43 -23.13 23.84
CA ILE A 45 -19.56 -23.97 24.69
C ILE A 45 -19.71 -23.56 26.16
N LYS A 46 -19.73 -22.25 26.44
CA LYS A 46 -19.95 -21.74 27.79
C LYS A 46 -21.30 -22.22 28.37
N LYS A 47 -22.38 -22.16 27.57
CA LYS A 47 -23.70 -22.70 28.00
C LYS A 47 -23.64 -24.20 28.30
N MET A 48 -22.91 -24.95 27.50
CA MET A 48 -22.69 -26.40 27.69
C MET A 48 -21.91 -26.66 29.00
N VAL A 49 -20.89 -25.87 29.29
CA VAL A 49 -20.16 -25.95 30.58
C VAL A 49 -21.09 -25.73 31.75
N TRP A 50 -21.91 -24.69 31.75
CA TRP A 50 -22.88 -24.44 32.83
C TRP A 50 -23.92 -25.56 32.97
N LYS A 51 -24.37 -26.11 31.83
CA LYS A 51 -25.31 -27.24 31.84
C LYS A 51 -24.66 -28.48 32.48
N ASN A 52 -23.45 -28.82 32.14
CA ASN A 52 -22.72 -30.00 32.64
C ASN A 52 -22.26 -29.78 34.10
N ALA A 53 -21.88 -28.56 34.47
CA ALA A 53 -21.44 -28.23 35.82
C ALA A 53 -22.57 -28.31 36.88
N ARG A 54 -23.86 -28.23 36.52
CA ARG A 54 -24.98 -28.25 37.42
C ARG A 54 -25.03 -29.49 38.31
N SER A 55 -24.54 -30.62 37.86
CA SER A 55 -24.50 -31.86 38.60
C SER A 55 -23.30 -32.00 39.57
N GLU A 56 -22.38 -31.01 39.50
CA GLU A 56 -21.15 -31.07 40.27
C GLU A 56 -21.33 -30.42 41.67
N ALA A 57 -20.64 -30.99 42.67
CA ALA A 57 -20.83 -30.60 44.07
C ALA A 57 -20.54 -29.13 44.41
N LEU A 58 -19.64 -28.48 43.65
CA LEU A 58 -19.21 -27.10 43.86
C LEU A 58 -19.86 -26.11 42.88
N PHE A 59 -20.94 -26.48 42.20
CA PHE A 59 -21.63 -25.61 41.23
C PHE A 59 -22.14 -24.31 41.87
N CYS A 60 -22.57 -24.37 43.16
CA CYS A 60 -23.04 -23.18 43.89
C CYS A 60 -21.97 -22.08 44.04
N GLY A 61 -20.68 -22.41 43.87
CA GLY A 61 -19.59 -21.45 43.86
C GLY A 61 -19.35 -20.81 42.49
N LEU A 62 -20.06 -21.26 41.46
CA LEU A 62 -19.99 -20.70 40.12
C LEU A 62 -21.11 -19.67 39.96
N GLY A 63 -20.77 -18.40 39.74
CA GLY A 63 -21.72 -17.33 39.56
C GLY A 63 -22.39 -17.29 38.19
N ASP A 64 -22.83 -16.10 37.79
CA ASP A 64 -23.42 -15.86 36.47
C ASP A 64 -22.38 -16.09 35.34
N PRO A 65 -22.72 -16.81 34.25
CA PRO A 65 -21.86 -17.03 33.11
C PRO A 65 -21.20 -15.75 32.58
N ASP A 66 -21.90 -14.63 32.61
CA ASP A 66 -21.38 -13.35 32.11
C ASP A 66 -20.24 -12.77 32.96
N GLY A 67 -20.06 -13.23 34.19
CA GLY A 67 -18.95 -12.89 35.08
C GLY A 67 -17.64 -13.61 34.75
N TYR A 68 -17.63 -14.51 33.76
CA TYR A 68 -16.47 -15.36 33.45
C TYR A 68 -16.10 -15.30 31.99
N VAL A 69 -14.83 -15.60 31.68
CA VAL A 69 -14.25 -15.73 30.33
C VAL A 69 -13.38 -16.97 30.23
N PHE A 70 -13.37 -17.62 29.08
CA PHE A 70 -12.43 -18.69 28.81
C PHE A 70 -11.05 -18.16 28.46
N THR A 71 -10.01 -18.85 28.90
CA THR A 71 -8.64 -18.65 28.46
C THR A 71 -8.10 -19.94 27.86
N CYS A 72 -7.28 -19.80 26.81
CA CYS A 72 -6.56 -20.91 26.20
C CYS A 72 -5.10 -20.53 25.93
N ILE A 73 -4.30 -21.50 25.54
CA ILE A 73 -3.00 -21.25 24.90
C ILE A 73 -3.23 -21.32 23.40
N ASN A 74 -2.86 -20.28 22.68
CA ASN A 74 -3.01 -20.17 21.23
C ASN A 74 -1.85 -20.84 20.46
N GLU A 75 -1.88 -20.79 19.13
CA GLU A 75 -0.86 -21.41 18.27
C GLU A 75 0.54 -20.79 18.45
N THR A 76 0.64 -19.56 18.94
CA THR A 76 1.90 -18.87 19.24
C THR A 76 2.44 -19.17 20.64
N ALA A 77 1.79 -20.09 21.37
CA ALA A 77 2.08 -20.47 22.75
C ALA A 77 1.84 -19.34 23.78
N GLU A 78 0.99 -18.40 23.46
CA GLU A 78 0.59 -17.31 24.34
C GLU A 78 -0.78 -17.59 24.99
N ARG A 79 -0.98 -17.02 26.16
CA ARG A 79 -2.30 -17.08 26.83
C ARG A 79 -3.24 -16.05 26.21
N GLU A 80 -4.37 -16.51 25.69
CA GLU A 80 -5.43 -15.69 25.11
C GLU A 80 -6.70 -15.76 25.95
N GLU A 81 -7.33 -14.61 26.23
CA GLU A 81 -8.67 -14.50 26.81
C GLU A 81 -9.71 -14.39 25.68
N LEU A 82 -10.68 -15.31 25.65
CA LEU A 82 -11.66 -15.43 24.58
C LEU A 82 -12.87 -14.48 24.83
N GLU A 83 -12.63 -13.19 24.81
CA GLU A 83 -13.65 -12.16 25.05
C GLU A 83 -14.70 -12.06 23.94
N GLU A 84 -14.30 -12.33 22.69
CA GLU A 84 -15.20 -12.40 21.54
C GLU A 84 -15.87 -13.77 21.48
N GLU A 85 -16.97 -13.93 22.23
CA GLU A 85 -17.68 -15.21 22.43
C GLU A 85 -18.48 -15.67 21.20
N SER A 86 -18.60 -14.85 20.16
CA SER A 86 -19.23 -15.21 18.90
C SER A 86 -18.32 -16.06 18.01
N ARG A 87 -17.00 -16.07 18.27
CA ARG A 87 -16.03 -16.89 17.54
C ARG A 87 -16.33 -18.38 17.70
N ARG A 88 -16.11 -19.13 16.64
CA ARG A 88 -16.17 -20.60 16.66
C ARG A 88 -14.88 -21.16 17.25
N ILE A 89 -14.94 -22.32 17.89
CA ILE A 89 -13.75 -22.95 18.44
C ILE A 89 -12.75 -23.34 17.33
N SER A 90 -13.23 -23.65 16.13
CA SER A 90 -12.40 -23.86 14.93
C SER A 90 -11.62 -22.64 14.47
N ASP A 91 -12.09 -21.45 14.80
CA ASP A 91 -11.41 -20.18 14.48
C ASP A 91 -10.44 -19.74 15.59
N VAL A 92 -10.68 -20.17 16.82
CA VAL A 92 -9.78 -19.95 17.96
C VAL A 92 -8.54 -20.84 17.88
N ARG A 93 -8.72 -22.10 17.48
CA ARG A 93 -7.66 -23.11 17.33
C ARG A 93 -6.74 -23.21 18.55
N PRO A 94 -7.26 -23.56 19.74
CA PRO A 94 -6.43 -23.73 20.91
C PRO A 94 -5.28 -24.73 20.66
N PHE A 95 -4.08 -24.40 21.14
CA PHE A 95 -2.93 -25.30 21.02
C PHE A 95 -3.14 -26.62 21.78
N MET A 96 -3.89 -26.57 22.89
CA MET A 96 -4.27 -27.74 23.71
C MET A 96 -5.80 -27.80 23.79
N CYS A 97 -6.33 -29.03 23.98
CA CYS A 97 -7.77 -29.26 24.15
C CYS A 97 -8.31 -28.82 25.52
N VAL A 98 -7.74 -27.81 26.13
CA VAL A 98 -8.10 -27.30 27.45
C VAL A 98 -8.52 -25.84 27.38
N LEU A 99 -9.73 -25.56 27.84
CA LEU A 99 -10.21 -24.20 28.11
C LEU A 99 -10.30 -23.98 29.62
N ARG A 100 -9.66 -22.95 30.12
CA ARG A 100 -9.75 -22.55 31.51
C ARG A 100 -10.75 -21.43 31.68
N LEU A 101 -11.72 -21.60 32.56
CA LEU A 101 -12.67 -20.54 32.91
C LEU A 101 -12.06 -19.67 34.03
N VAL A 102 -12.04 -18.36 33.83
CA VAL A 102 -11.53 -17.39 34.82
C VAL A 102 -12.56 -16.28 35.05
N ALA A 103 -12.57 -15.67 36.23
CA ALA A 103 -13.39 -14.51 36.49
C ALA A 103 -12.94 -13.32 35.60
N ARG A 104 -13.90 -12.57 35.10
CA ARG A 104 -13.60 -11.34 34.34
C ARG A 104 -13.08 -10.25 35.28
N GLU A 105 -11.99 -9.64 34.90
CA GLU A 105 -11.41 -8.50 35.58
C GLU A 105 -11.45 -7.27 34.66
N GLY A 106 -11.74 -6.08 35.20
CA GLY A 106 -11.77 -4.84 34.46
C GLY A 106 -13.04 -4.56 33.66
N ASP A 107 -13.02 -3.52 32.80
CA ASP A 107 -14.17 -3.16 31.95
C ASP A 107 -14.32 -4.16 30.77
N ARG A 108 -15.42 -4.90 30.81
CA ARG A 108 -15.78 -5.89 29.78
C ARG A 108 -15.82 -5.30 28.37
N VAL A 109 -16.35 -4.09 28.23
CA VAL A 109 -16.50 -3.45 26.90
C VAL A 109 -15.16 -3.05 26.35
N GLU A 110 -14.28 -2.56 27.20
CA GLU A 110 -12.91 -2.21 26.78
C GLU A 110 -12.12 -3.46 26.38
N LYS A 111 -12.18 -4.53 27.16
CA LYS A 111 -11.53 -5.81 26.84
C LYS A 111 -12.05 -6.42 25.54
N LEU A 112 -13.36 -6.42 25.34
CA LEU A 112 -13.97 -6.89 24.09
C LEU A 112 -13.50 -6.05 22.89
N THR A 113 -13.50 -4.72 23.05
CA THR A 113 -13.00 -3.82 22.00
C THR A 113 -11.52 -4.08 21.70
N ASN A 114 -10.69 -4.28 22.72
CA ASN A 114 -9.28 -4.59 22.55
C ASN A 114 -9.08 -5.93 21.84
N ALA A 115 -9.86 -6.95 22.19
CA ALA A 115 -9.80 -8.25 21.51
C ALA A 115 -10.21 -8.14 20.04
N GLN A 116 -11.28 -7.41 19.74
CA GLN A 116 -11.74 -7.17 18.37
C GLN A 116 -10.69 -6.42 17.55
N ILE A 117 -10.06 -5.37 18.11
CA ILE A 117 -8.99 -4.62 17.45
C ILE A 117 -7.80 -5.54 17.19
N SER A 118 -7.35 -6.31 18.18
CA SER A 118 -6.21 -7.24 18.02
C SER A 118 -6.44 -8.25 16.90
N LEU A 119 -7.61 -8.86 16.84
CA LEU A 119 -7.98 -9.79 15.77
C LEU A 119 -8.02 -9.11 14.40
N LEU A 120 -8.59 -7.92 14.35
CA LEU A 120 -8.74 -7.18 13.09
C LEU A 120 -7.41 -6.71 12.52
N ILE A 121 -6.53 -6.16 13.35
CA ILE A 121 -5.21 -5.68 12.90
C ILE A 121 -4.19 -6.82 12.76
N GLY A 122 -4.49 -8.03 13.26
CA GLY A 122 -3.61 -9.17 13.20
C GLY A 122 -2.39 -9.05 14.12
N LYS A 123 -2.50 -8.30 15.21
CA LYS A 123 -1.43 -8.06 16.18
C LYS A 123 -1.98 -7.86 17.58
N GLY A 124 -1.42 -8.54 18.57
CA GLY A 124 -1.83 -8.38 19.96
C GLY A 124 -1.50 -6.98 20.49
N LEU A 125 -2.46 -6.31 21.13
CA LEU A 125 -2.20 -4.98 21.70
C LEU A 125 -1.17 -5.02 22.84
N HIS A 126 -1.02 -6.16 23.52
CA HIS A 126 0.01 -6.39 24.53
C HIS A 126 1.45 -6.31 23.96
N GLU A 127 1.62 -6.61 22.67
CA GLU A 127 2.93 -6.49 22.01
C GLU A 127 3.46 -5.04 22.02
N PHE A 128 2.54 -4.08 21.90
CA PHE A 128 2.92 -2.66 21.98
C PHE A 128 3.37 -2.26 23.40
N GLU A 129 2.73 -2.82 24.42
CA GLU A 129 3.05 -2.58 25.82
C GLU A 129 4.36 -3.26 26.22
N ALA A 130 4.61 -4.46 25.72
CA ALA A 130 5.81 -5.24 25.98
C ALA A 130 7.10 -4.57 25.51
N GLN A 131 7.02 -3.66 24.54
CA GLN A 131 8.19 -2.95 24.01
C GLN A 131 8.83 -1.97 24.98
N LYS A 132 8.12 -1.52 26.03
CA LYS A 132 8.58 -0.55 27.05
C LYS A 132 9.23 0.69 26.43
N ASN A 133 8.68 1.16 25.32
CA ASN A 133 9.16 2.28 24.55
C ASN A 133 8.27 3.51 24.82
N ASP A 134 8.87 4.57 25.34
CA ASP A 134 8.16 5.80 25.71
C ASP A 134 7.52 6.48 24.49
N GLU A 135 8.18 6.49 23.34
CA GLU A 135 7.63 7.05 22.10
C GLU A 135 6.36 6.31 21.68
N VAL A 136 6.37 4.97 21.74
CA VAL A 136 5.19 4.14 21.42
C VAL A 136 4.03 4.45 22.37
N ASN A 137 4.31 4.51 23.67
CA ASN A 137 3.27 4.76 24.69
C ASN A 137 2.66 6.16 24.56
N GLU A 138 3.48 7.18 24.36
CA GLU A 138 3.04 8.56 24.16
C GLU A 138 2.25 8.71 22.86
N PHE A 139 2.70 8.09 21.78
CA PHE A 139 1.99 8.09 20.50
C PHE A 139 0.63 7.40 20.60
N ARG A 140 0.56 6.22 21.22
CA ARG A 140 -0.72 5.50 21.44
C ARG A 140 -1.71 6.35 22.22
N THR A 141 -1.24 6.95 23.30
CA THR A 141 -2.09 7.81 24.15
C THR A 141 -2.58 9.03 23.39
N LYS A 142 -1.70 9.73 22.69
CA LYS A 142 -2.03 10.93 21.91
C LYS A 142 -3.02 10.61 20.79
N MET A 143 -2.76 9.56 20.03
CA MET A 143 -3.61 9.19 18.90
C MET A 143 -4.96 8.63 19.36
N ARG A 144 -5.00 7.91 20.47
CA ARG A 144 -6.26 7.47 21.07
C ARG A 144 -7.16 8.66 21.41
N VAL A 145 -6.63 9.64 22.13
CA VAL A 145 -7.37 10.86 22.49
C VAL A 145 -7.85 11.58 21.23
N PHE A 146 -6.97 11.81 20.29
CA PHE A 146 -7.31 12.49 19.03
C PHE A 146 -8.42 11.78 18.25
N CYS A 147 -8.34 10.46 18.08
CA CYS A 147 -9.31 9.69 17.33
C CYS A 147 -10.65 9.56 18.08
N GLU A 148 -10.63 9.41 19.41
CA GLU A 148 -11.84 9.38 20.23
C GLU A 148 -12.57 10.74 20.25
N GLU A 149 -11.84 11.85 20.28
CA GLU A 149 -12.41 13.20 20.11
C GLU A 149 -13.08 13.35 18.73
N LYS A 150 -12.44 12.91 17.66
CA LYS A 150 -13.06 12.90 16.32
C LYS A 150 -14.30 12.02 16.25
N ALA A 151 -14.33 10.92 16.98
CA ALA A 151 -15.52 10.08 17.06
C ALA A 151 -16.67 10.78 17.81
N GLN A 152 -16.36 11.54 18.87
CA GLN A 152 -17.35 12.35 19.60
C GLN A 152 -17.89 13.50 18.73
N ASP A 153 -17.02 14.22 18.04
CA ASP A 153 -17.42 15.27 17.09
C ASP A 153 -18.39 14.73 16.04
N ARG A 154 -18.11 13.52 15.51
CA ARG A 154 -18.97 12.85 14.52
C ARG A 154 -20.37 12.53 15.06
N GLN A 155 -20.50 12.19 16.35
CA GLN A 155 -21.79 11.90 16.98
C GLN A 155 -22.68 13.15 17.04
N SER A 156 -22.08 14.34 17.11
CA SER A 156 -22.79 15.63 17.14
C SER A 156 -23.17 16.14 15.75
N LEU A 157 -22.74 15.48 14.68
CA LEU A 157 -23.03 15.94 13.32
C LEU A 157 -24.53 15.91 13.02
N PRO A 158 -25.06 16.94 12.33
CA PRO A 158 -26.40 16.87 11.79
C PRO A 158 -26.52 15.70 10.80
N TRP A 159 -27.73 15.16 10.67
CA TRP A 159 -28.00 13.96 9.87
C TRP A 159 -27.41 14.01 8.46
N GLN A 160 -27.50 15.16 7.77
CA GLN A 160 -26.95 15.33 6.42
C GLN A 160 -25.43 15.13 6.39
N LYS A 161 -24.70 15.67 7.37
CA LYS A 161 -23.25 15.53 7.47
C LYS A 161 -22.84 14.10 7.85
N TRP A 162 -23.64 13.46 8.68
CA TRP A 162 -23.41 12.05 9.01
C TRP A 162 -23.60 11.15 7.78
N MET A 163 -24.57 11.49 6.91
CA MET A 163 -24.76 10.79 5.64
C MET A 163 -23.60 11.00 4.67
N GLU A 164 -23.12 12.23 4.54
CA GLU A 164 -21.91 12.52 3.71
C GLU A 164 -20.70 11.72 4.20
N TYR A 165 -20.54 11.57 5.51
CA TYR A 165 -19.50 10.75 6.10
C TYR A 165 -19.66 9.25 5.79
N SER A 166 -20.86 8.72 5.99
CA SER A 166 -21.12 7.27 5.91
C SER A 166 -21.24 6.77 4.47
N PHE A 167 -21.71 7.60 3.57
CA PHE A 167 -22.00 7.31 2.18
C PHE A 167 -21.49 8.42 1.29
N PRO A 168 -20.16 8.64 1.23
CA PRO A 168 -19.58 9.67 0.39
C PRO A 168 -19.86 9.38 -1.08
N CYS A 169 -20.27 10.42 -1.81
CA CYS A 169 -20.51 10.32 -3.25
C CYS A 169 -19.18 10.25 -4.00
N GLU A 170 -19.10 9.37 -4.98
CA GLU A 170 -18.06 9.40 -6.00
C GLU A 170 -18.50 10.25 -7.20
N LEU A 171 -17.68 11.21 -7.56
CA LEU A 171 -17.91 12.07 -8.72
C LEU A 171 -16.97 11.65 -9.85
N GLU A 172 -17.56 11.13 -10.94
CA GLU A 172 -16.79 10.90 -12.17
C GLU A 172 -16.83 12.14 -13.07
N PRO A 173 -15.69 12.53 -13.69
CA PRO A 173 -15.69 13.58 -14.70
C PRO A 173 -16.60 13.21 -15.87
N CYS A 174 -17.42 14.12 -16.31
CA CYS A 174 -18.30 13.93 -17.47
C CYS A 174 -17.70 14.59 -18.71
N CYS A 175 -17.50 13.82 -19.78
CA CYS A 175 -16.93 14.31 -21.04
C CYS A 175 -17.94 15.01 -21.95
N SER A 176 -19.21 14.67 -21.85
CA SER A 176 -20.26 15.20 -22.72
C SER A 176 -21.16 16.17 -21.97
N LEU A 177 -20.82 17.44 -22.01
CA LEU A 177 -21.81 18.46 -21.66
C LEU A 177 -22.88 18.48 -22.77
N PRO A 178 -24.16 18.24 -22.45
CA PRO A 178 -25.23 18.42 -23.41
C PRO A 178 -25.15 19.81 -24.07
N GLN A 179 -25.43 19.88 -25.38
CA GLN A 179 -25.39 21.16 -26.11
C GLN A 179 -26.23 22.25 -25.45
N SER A 180 -27.30 21.88 -24.77
CA SER A 180 -28.15 22.79 -23.96
C SER A 180 -27.40 23.47 -22.82
N LEU A 181 -26.26 22.93 -22.37
CA LEU A 181 -25.44 23.51 -21.30
C LEU A 181 -24.35 24.46 -21.80
N LYS A 182 -24.19 24.62 -23.11
CA LYS A 182 -23.23 25.55 -23.72
C LYS A 182 -23.72 27.00 -23.79
N SER A 183 -24.98 27.28 -23.45
CA SER A 183 -25.53 28.65 -23.47
C SER A 183 -25.29 29.38 -22.13
N LYS A 184 -24.95 30.65 -22.21
CA LYS A 184 -24.60 31.55 -21.06
C LYS A 184 -25.76 31.81 -20.05
N ASN A 185 -26.97 31.28 -20.30
CA ASN A 185 -28.16 31.51 -19.49
C ASN A 185 -28.73 30.27 -18.78
N ILE A 186 -27.89 29.37 -18.33
CA ILE A 186 -28.35 28.11 -17.73
C ILE A 186 -28.76 28.32 -16.28
N LYS A 187 -30.03 28.07 -15.98
CA LYS A 187 -30.59 28.03 -14.62
C LYS A 187 -30.67 26.62 -14.01
N LYS A 188 -30.44 25.58 -14.81
CA LYS A 188 -30.58 24.16 -14.39
C LYS A 188 -29.47 23.33 -15.00
N ILE A 189 -28.85 22.49 -14.21
CA ILE A 189 -27.87 21.49 -14.63
C ILE A 189 -28.48 20.11 -14.41
N PHE A 190 -28.37 19.25 -15.44
CA PHE A 190 -28.71 17.83 -15.31
C PHE A 190 -27.49 17.06 -14.82
N ILE A 191 -27.63 16.34 -13.73
CA ILE A 191 -26.61 15.40 -13.27
C ILE A 191 -27.18 14.00 -13.39
N ASN A 192 -26.48 13.12 -14.09
CA ASN A 192 -26.78 11.70 -14.09
C ASN A 192 -26.14 11.07 -12.88
N VAL A 193 -26.97 10.56 -11.97
CA VAL A 193 -26.48 9.79 -10.81
C VAL A 193 -26.60 8.31 -11.18
N LYS A 194 -25.45 7.64 -11.30
CA LYS A 194 -25.39 6.19 -11.45
C LYS A 194 -25.16 5.58 -10.08
N PHE A 195 -26.02 4.67 -9.70
CA PHE A 195 -25.77 3.81 -8.54
C PHE A 195 -24.91 2.62 -8.99
N GLU A 196 -23.76 2.45 -8.40
CA GLU A 196 -22.76 1.47 -8.82
C GLU A 196 -23.27 0.02 -8.73
N ALA A 197 -24.20 -0.24 -7.84
CA ALA A 197 -24.88 -1.51 -7.68
C ALA A 197 -26.02 -1.75 -8.69
N SER A 198 -26.33 -0.78 -9.54
CA SER A 198 -27.42 -0.90 -10.53
C SER A 198 -27.03 -0.23 -11.84
N ASP A 199 -27.41 -0.85 -12.96
CA ASP A 199 -27.29 -0.22 -14.28
C ASP A 199 -28.34 0.90 -14.51
N VAL A 200 -29.12 1.22 -13.46
CA VAL A 200 -30.13 2.25 -13.51
C VAL A 200 -29.51 3.62 -13.28
N SER A 201 -29.47 4.44 -14.31
CA SER A 201 -29.15 5.86 -14.20
C SER A 201 -30.41 6.67 -13.95
N SER A 202 -30.45 7.43 -12.89
CA SER A 202 -31.52 8.41 -12.62
C SER A 202 -31.02 9.81 -12.90
N SER A 203 -31.75 10.55 -13.73
CA SER A 203 -31.48 11.96 -13.98
C SER A 203 -32.06 12.83 -12.88
N VAL A 204 -31.22 13.56 -12.18
CA VAL A 204 -31.61 14.48 -11.11
C VAL A 204 -31.50 15.92 -11.58
N TYR A 205 -32.56 16.70 -11.40
CA TYR A 205 -32.55 18.13 -11.68
C TYR A 205 -31.95 18.90 -10.50
N ILE A 206 -30.82 19.56 -10.69
CA ILE A 206 -30.22 20.44 -9.68
C ILE A 206 -30.43 21.89 -10.11
N PHE A 207 -31.06 22.66 -9.22
CA PHE A 207 -31.16 24.11 -9.34
C PHE A 207 -29.91 24.77 -8.81
N SER A 208 -29.05 25.33 -9.66
CA SER A 208 -27.93 26.14 -9.21
C SER A 208 -28.38 27.60 -9.07
N CYS A 209 -28.40 28.09 -7.85
CA CYS A 209 -28.34 29.52 -7.58
C CYS A 209 -26.86 29.89 -7.48
N LEU A 210 -26.24 30.20 -8.60
CA LEU A 210 -24.92 30.84 -8.62
C LEU A 210 -25.08 32.28 -8.17
N ARG A 211 -24.98 32.54 -6.88
CA ARG A 211 -24.64 33.90 -6.36
C ARG A 211 -23.34 33.73 -5.56
N ASN A 212 -22.31 34.42 -6.09
CA ASN A 212 -21.09 34.80 -5.39
C ASN A 212 -20.27 33.64 -4.79
N GLY A 213 -19.44 32.98 -5.60
CA GLY A 213 -18.17 32.41 -5.14
C GLY A 213 -18.19 31.27 -4.08
N GLN A 214 -19.35 30.72 -3.74
CA GLN A 214 -19.47 29.59 -2.81
C GLN A 214 -19.74 28.28 -3.57
N ASN A 215 -19.04 27.23 -3.20
CA ASN A 215 -19.25 25.88 -3.73
C ASN A 215 -20.72 25.45 -3.60
N PRO A 216 -21.36 24.93 -4.63
CA PRO A 216 -22.72 24.45 -4.56
C PRO A 216 -22.80 23.20 -3.66
N HIS A 217 -23.60 23.29 -2.59
CA HIS A 217 -23.99 22.11 -1.82
C HIS A 217 -24.99 21.28 -2.62
N LEU A 218 -24.65 20.04 -2.89
CA LEU A 218 -25.55 19.06 -3.50
C LEU A 218 -26.57 18.60 -2.47
N THR A 219 -27.84 18.95 -2.67
CA THR A 219 -28.94 18.35 -1.88
C THR A 219 -29.59 17.27 -2.74
N MET A 220 -29.42 16.00 -2.39
CA MET A 220 -30.06 14.89 -3.06
C MET A 220 -31.52 14.71 -2.62
N VAL A 221 -32.41 14.58 -3.58
CA VAL A 221 -33.83 14.30 -3.35
C VAL A 221 -34.23 13.06 -4.18
N HIS A 222 -33.88 11.87 -3.68
CA HIS A 222 -34.65 10.64 -3.96
C HIS A 222 -34.36 9.59 -2.87
N TYR A 223 -35.37 9.29 -2.07
CA TYR A 223 -35.19 8.74 -0.72
C TYR A 223 -35.81 7.36 -0.45
N SER A 224 -36.36 6.63 -1.40
CA SER A 224 -37.23 5.53 -1.02
C SER A 224 -36.52 4.19 -0.67
N THR A 225 -35.35 3.93 -1.19
CA THR A 225 -34.66 2.64 -0.97
C THR A 225 -33.49 2.74 0.02
N ILE A 226 -32.78 3.86 -0.02
CA ILE A 226 -31.64 4.13 0.87
C ILE A 226 -32.11 4.40 2.30
N THR A 227 -33.26 5.03 2.49
CA THR A 227 -33.83 5.38 3.81
C THR A 227 -34.14 4.18 4.69
N LYS A 228 -34.60 3.06 4.15
CA LYS A 228 -34.95 1.88 4.95
C LYS A 228 -33.72 1.21 5.59
N TYR A 229 -32.65 1.06 4.83
CA TYR A 229 -31.39 0.51 5.31
C TYR A 229 -30.68 1.46 6.29
N GLN A 230 -30.79 2.76 6.05
CA GLN A 230 -30.18 3.81 6.87
C GLN A 230 -30.90 4.01 8.21
N GLU A 231 -32.23 3.88 8.25
CA GLU A 231 -33.00 3.90 9.51
C GLU A 231 -32.65 2.72 10.41
N GLU A 232 -32.41 1.54 9.87
CA GLU A 232 -31.96 0.37 10.62
C GLU A 232 -30.55 0.55 11.19
N GLN A 233 -29.62 1.07 10.41
CA GLN A 233 -28.25 1.38 10.85
C GLN A 233 -28.23 2.52 11.90
N GLY A 234 -28.98 3.57 11.68
CA GLY A 234 -29.10 4.69 12.62
C GLY A 234 -29.72 4.29 13.97
N ARG A 235 -30.68 3.35 13.97
CA ARG A 235 -31.27 2.80 15.20
C ARG A 235 -30.29 1.93 15.98
N MET A 236 -29.44 1.14 15.31
CA MET A 236 -28.39 0.35 15.98
C MET A 236 -27.33 1.25 16.63
N CYS A 237 -26.88 2.33 15.96
CA CYS A 237 -25.94 3.29 16.56
C CYS A 237 -26.52 3.99 17.80
N SER A 238 -27.79 4.40 17.78
CA SER A 238 -28.40 5.12 18.90
C SER A 238 -28.60 4.26 20.16
N GLN A 239 -28.66 2.94 20.03
CA GLN A 239 -28.79 2.03 21.18
C GLN A 239 -27.49 1.77 21.89
N VAL A 240 -26.35 1.76 21.15
CA VAL A 240 -25.03 1.50 21.73
C VAL A 240 -24.48 2.70 22.52
N TYR A 241 -24.91 3.92 22.18
CA TYR A 241 -24.38 5.14 22.81
C TYR A 241 -25.16 5.70 24.01
N LYS A 242 -26.34 5.16 24.31
CA LYS A 242 -27.14 5.63 25.46
C LYS A 242 -26.64 5.19 26.84
N SER A 243 -25.56 4.43 26.96
CA SER A 243 -25.15 3.81 28.21
C SER A 243 -23.85 4.31 28.82
N ARG A 244 -23.32 5.50 28.47
CA ARG A 244 -22.08 5.97 29.11
C ARG A 244 -22.08 7.46 29.44
N SER A 245 -22.13 7.72 30.74
CA SER A 245 -21.55 8.91 31.37
C SER A 245 -20.12 8.53 31.84
N LEU A 246 -19.11 9.11 31.29
CA LEU A 246 -17.71 8.85 31.66
C LEU A 246 -17.30 9.76 32.81
N SER A 247 -16.93 9.15 33.93
CA SER A 247 -16.20 9.79 35.02
C SER A 247 -14.70 9.78 34.68
N ARG A 248 -14.05 10.93 34.80
CA ARG A 248 -12.61 11.10 34.62
C ARG A 248 -11.82 10.31 35.65
N PRO A 249 -10.72 9.61 35.28
CA PRO A 249 -9.81 9.03 36.26
C PRO A 249 -8.92 10.10 36.93
N PRO A 250 -8.55 9.92 38.21
CA PRO A 250 -7.69 10.86 38.94
C PRO A 250 -6.22 10.73 38.50
N PRO A 251 -5.41 11.80 38.65
CA PRO A 251 -4.01 11.79 38.25
C PRO A 251 -3.16 10.93 39.19
N LEU A 252 -2.27 10.14 38.62
CA LEU A 252 -1.29 9.32 39.33
C LEU A 252 -0.11 10.15 39.90
N PRO A 253 0.40 9.83 41.09
CA PRO A 253 1.44 10.61 41.73
C PRO A 253 2.83 10.26 41.18
N LEU A 254 3.61 11.30 40.91
CA LEU A 254 5.01 11.26 40.51
C LEU A 254 5.91 10.62 41.60
N LYS A 255 6.57 9.51 41.28
CA LYS A 255 7.65 8.95 42.12
C LYS A 255 9.00 9.54 41.73
N LYS A 256 9.70 10.12 42.71
CA LYS A 256 11.06 10.63 42.62
C LYS A 256 12.06 9.48 42.37
N VAL A 257 12.87 9.59 41.32
CA VAL A 257 14.00 8.71 41.04
C VAL A 257 15.27 9.31 41.64
N ARG A 258 16.01 8.50 42.41
CA ARG A 258 17.31 8.85 42.97
C ARG A 258 18.40 8.73 41.90
N VAL A 259 19.24 9.75 41.83
CA VAL A 259 20.41 9.80 40.96
C VAL A 259 21.58 9.10 41.67
N CYS A 260 22.17 8.11 41.05
CA CYS A 260 23.50 7.60 41.40
C CYS A 260 24.53 8.21 40.46
N LYS A 261 25.52 8.84 41.03
CA LYS A 261 26.71 9.37 40.38
C LYS A 261 27.70 8.25 40.12
N SER A 262 28.23 8.11 38.93
CA SER A 262 29.56 7.54 38.71
C SER A 262 30.23 8.12 37.46
N SER A 263 31.53 8.22 37.56
CA SER A 263 32.49 9.00 36.84
C SER A 263 32.76 8.62 35.40
N THR A 264 33.00 9.66 34.65
CA THR A 264 33.78 9.85 33.40
C THR A 264 34.61 8.69 32.87
N ASN A 265 34.29 8.29 31.62
CA ASN A 265 35.29 8.09 30.56
C ASN A 265 34.54 8.07 29.18
N ASN A 266 34.93 9.03 28.34
CA ASN A 266 34.34 9.21 27.01
C ASN A 266 35.01 8.30 25.99
N HIS A 267 34.46 7.13 25.74
CA HIS A 267 34.87 6.32 24.57
C HIS A 267 33.65 5.73 23.89
N LEU A 268 33.60 5.81 22.56
CA LEU A 268 32.65 5.10 21.75
C LEU A 268 33.04 3.62 21.72
N HIS A 269 32.19 2.74 22.26
CA HIS A 269 32.37 1.30 22.20
C HIS A 269 31.41 0.70 21.18
N THR A 270 31.94 -0.06 20.27
CA THR A 270 31.13 -0.81 19.30
C THR A 270 31.33 -2.31 19.54
N LYS A 271 30.25 -3.01 19.90
CA LYS A 271 30.29 -4.46 20.13
C LYS A 271 29.25 -5.12 19.20
N VAL A 272 29.63 -6.15 18.45
CA VAL A 272 28.74 -6.97 17.65
C VAL A 272 28.59 -8.35 18.31
N LEU A 273 27.37 -8.65 18.75
CA LEU A 273 27.03 -9.95 19.33
C LEU A 273 26.46 -10.87 18.24
N LYS A 274 26.90 -12.12 18.24
CA LYS A 274 26.42 -13.15 17.34
C LYS A 274 25.33 -13.98 18.00
N SER A 275 24.19 -14.17 17.34
CA SER A 275 23.22 -15.17 17.75
C SER A 275 23.67 -16.55 17.34
N SER A 276 23.32 -17.58 18.12
CA SER A 276 23.61 -18.99 17.85
C SER A 276 23.00 -19.45 16.52
N ALA A 277 23.82 -20.03 15.66
CA ALA A 277 23.45 -20.50 14.35
C ALA A 277 22.45 -21.65 14.41
N SER A 278 21.22 -21.41 14.01
CA SER A 278 20.32 -22.45 13.47
C SER A 278 20.56 -22.55 11.95
N LYS A 279 20.58 -23.78 11.46
CA LYS A 279 20.90 -24.12 10.07
C LYS A 279 20.01 -23.37 9.08
N PRO A 280 20.56 -22.88 7.94
CA PRO A 280 19.80 -22.10 6.98
C PRO A 280 18.83 -23.00 6.19
N HIS A 281 17.56 -22.58 6.12
CA HIS A 281 16.66 -23.06 5.08
C HIS A 281 17.10 -22.51 3.71
N VAL A 282 17.28 -23.42 2.78
CA VAL A 282 17.70 -23.19 1.39
C VAL A 282 16.64 -22.37 0.67
N LEU A 283 16.97 -21.15 0.29
CA LEU A 283 16.28 -20.38 -0.73
C LEU A 283 16.83 -20.79 -2.12
N PRO A 284 16.01 -20.82 -3.17
CA PRO A 284 16.47 -21.21 -4.50
C PRO A 284 17.44 -20.19 -5.08
N PRO A 285 18.41 -20.64 -5.91
CA PRO A 285 19.55 -19.84 -6.28
C PRO A 285 19.20 -18.72 -7.28
N SER A 286 19.41 -17.47 -6.90
CA SER A 286 19.74 -16.44 -7.87
C SER A 286 21.16 -16.73 -8.38
N ASN A 287 21.31 -16.89 -9.70
CA ASN A 287 22.58 -17.17 -10.37
C ASN A 287 23.57 -16.03 -10.18
N HIS A 288 24.26 -16.01 -9.06
CA HIS A 288 25.59 -15.44 -8.94
C HIS A 288 26.44 -16.47 -8.21
N TYR A 289 27.47 -16.95 -8.89
CA TYR A 289 28.51 -17.77 -8.29
C TYR A 289 29.21 -16.97 -7.19
N CYS A 290 28.64 -16.97 -5.99
CA CYS A 290 29.37 -16.61 -4.79
C CYS A 290 30.03 -17.88 -4.26
N VAL A 291 31.29 -18.03 -4.54
CA VAL A 291 32.17 -18.86 -3.72
C VAL A 291 32.00 -18.33 -2.30
N SER A 292 31.63 -19.17 -1.36
CA SER A 292 31.49 -18.81 0.05
C SER A 292 32.87 -18.48 0.63
N VAL A 293 33.36 -17.29 0.39
CA VAL A 293 34.57 -16.77 0.98
C VAL A 293 34.17 -16.14 2.32
N VAL A 294 34.59 -16.76 3.41
CA VAL A 294 34.37 -16.21 4.75
C VAL A 294 35.26 -14.98 4.89
N PRO A 295 34.72 -13.80 5.22
CA PRO A 295 35.54 -12.61 5.44
C PRO A 295 36.51 -12.84 6.62
N LEU A 296 37.75 -12.39 6.45
CA LEU A 296 38.77 -12.51 7.51
C LEU A 296 38.68 -11.33 8.51
N GLN A 297 38.18 -10.20 8.07
CA GLN A 297 38.12 -8.96 8.87
C GLN A 297 36.76 -8.27 8.69
N LEU A 298 36.33 -7.53 9.71
CA LEU A 298 35.11 -6.76 9.76
C LEU A 298 35.41 -5.27 9.89
N VAL A 299 34.62 -4.45 9.22
CA VAL A 299 34.69 -2.99 9.24
C VAL A 299 33.29 -2.42 9.42
N VAL A 300 33.17 -1.39 10.26
CA VAL A 300 31.95 -0.59 10.41
C VAL A 300 32.16 0.75 9.71
N GLN A 301 31.23 1.12 8.86
CA GLN A 301 31.17 2.43 8.22
C GLN A 301 29.98 3.19 8.76
N ALA A 302 30.18 4.45 9.11
CA ALA A 302 29.12 5.31 9.65
C ALA A 302 29.02 6.61 8.83
N GLY A 303 27.82 6.99 8.45
CA GLY A 303 27.53 8.23 7.72
C GLY A 303 26.41 9.03 8.39
N LEU A 304 26.55 10.34 8.42
CA LEU A 304 25.50 11.27 8.81
C LEU A 304 24.77 11.77 7.57
N PHE A 305 23.47 11.56 7.54
CA PHE A 305 22.61 11.91 6.41
C PHE A 305 21.50 12.89 6.83
N HIS A 306 21.13 13.75 5.92
CA HIS A 306 19.88 14.51 5.96
C HIS A 306 19.13 14.23 4.64
N GLY A 307 18.10 13.43 4.71
CA GLY A 307 17.52 12.86 3.50
C GLY A 307 18.54 12.00 2.75
N SER A 308 18.69 12.24 1.48
CA SER A 308 19.65 11.55 0.60
C SER A 308 21.08 12.12 0.66
N GLU A 309 21.28 13.25 1.32
CA GLU A 309 22.56 13.94 1.33
C GLU A 309 23.41 13.60 2.56
N LEU A 310 24.71 13.40 2.33
CA LEU A 310 25.71 13.32 3.38
C LEU A 310 25.98 14.71 3.98
N LEU A 311 25.89 14.82 5.29
CA LEU A 311 26.20 16.08 6.01
C LEU A 311 27.70 16.33 6.10
N CYS A 312 28.51 15.28 6.12
CA CYS A 312 29.97 15.29 6.13
C CYS A 312 30.53 13.98 5.57
N LYS A 313 31.84 13.85 5.52
CA LYS A 313 32.47 12.62 5.06
C LYS A 313 32.09 11.42 5.93
N VAL A 314 31.91 10.27 5.28
CA VAL A 314 31.71 8.99 5.94
C VAL A 314 32.94 8.62 6.76
N VAL A 315 32.72 8.07 7.96
CA VAL A 315 33.76 7.62 8.87
C VAL A 315 33.80 6.08 8.87
N THR A 316 35.00 5.53 8.77
CA THR A 316 35.22 4.08 8.72
C THR A 316 36.05 3.65 9.93
N SER A 317 35.68 2.57 10.58
CA SER A 317 36.41 1.97 11.69
C SER A 317 37.72 1.29 11.23
N SER A 318 38.58 0.94 12.18
CA SER A 318 39.66 -0.02 11.97
C SER A 318 39.10 -1.40 11.58
N GLU A 319 39.92 -2.20 10.95
CA GLU A 319 39.60 -3.60 10.65
C GLU A 319 39.79 -4.47 11.91
N VAL A 320 38.82 -5.32 12.20
CA VAL A 320 38.83 -6.26 13.33
C VAL A 320 38.63 -7.67 12.83
N THR A 321 39.39 -8.62 13.37
CA THR A 321 39.30 -10.04 13.01
C THR A 321 37.90 -10.59 13.37
N VAL A 322 37.37 -11.44 12.51
CA VAL A 322 36.07 -12.08 12.75
C VAL A 322 36.17 -12.98 14.00
N SER A 323 35.34 -12.71 14.97
CA SER A 323 35.19 -13.48 16.23
C SER A 323 33.72 -13.56 16.62
N SER A 324 33.39 -14.29 17.66
CA SER A 324 32.04 -14.34 18.23
C SER A 324 31.60 -12.97 18.77
N GLU A 325 32.53 -12.17 19.28
CA GLU A 325 32.29 -10.84 19.81
C GLU A 325 33.39 -9.87 19.29
N PRO A 326 33.29 -9.39 18.04
CA PRO A 326 34.25 -8.43 17.52
C PRO A 326 34.11 -7.11 18.29
N LEU A 327 35.25 -6.56 18.72
CA LEU A 327 35.28 -5.35 19.52
C LEU A 327 36.23 -4.32 18.90
N TRP A 328 35.68 -3.15 18.52
CA TRP A 328 36.48 -2.05 17.96
C TRP A 328 37.07 -1.14 19.06
N ASN A 329 36.31 -0.82 20.09
CA ASN A 329 36.68 0.16 21.14
C ASN A 329 37.25 1.46 20.55
N GLN A 330 36.65 1.92 19.47
CA GLN A 330 37.13 3.02 18.68
C GLN A 330 36.14 4.18 18.70
N LYS A 331 36.62 5.39 18.87
CA LYS A 331 35.89 6.63 18.71
C LYS A 331 35.79 6.95 17.22
N LEU A 332 34.57 7.16 16.70
CA LEU A 332 34.31 7.68 15.37
C LEU A 332 33.98 9.16 15.46
N GLU A 333 34.75 10.02 14.83
CA GLU A 333 34.58 11.48 14.84
C GLU A 333 34.11 11.94 13.45
N PHE A 334 33.04 12.73 13.42
CA PHE A 334 32.49 13.32 12.22
C PHE A 334 32.91 14.79 12.11
N ASP A 335 33.26 15.20 10.89
CA ASP A 335 33.71 16.56 10.57
C ASP A 335 32.50 17.50 10.39
N ILE A 336 31.72 17.67 11.46
CA ILE A 336 30.58 18.58 11.56
C ILE A 336 30.38 19.00 13.02
N ASN A 337 30.07 20.28 13.25
CA ASN A 337 29.74 20.76 14.59
C ASN A 337 28.34 20.29 15.02
N VAL A 338 28.14 20.02 16.29
CA VAL A 338 26.81 19.68 16.84
C VAL A 338 25.79 20.79 16.61
N ALA A 339 26.22 22.06 16.65
CA ALA A 339 25.38 23.22 16.38
C ALA A 339 24.85 23.28 14.91
N ASP A 340 25.57 22.67 13.98
CA ASP A 340 25.22 22.63 12.56
C ASP A 340 24.40 21.40 12.15
N LEU A 341 24.16 20.46 13.07
CA LEU A 341 23.32 19.30 12.81
C LEU A 341 21.85 19.71 12.60
N PRO A 342 21.26 19.40 11.45
CA PRO A 342 19.82 19.64 11.25
C PRO A 342 18.96 18.70 12.10
N ARG A 343 17.72 19.10 12.39
CA ARG A 343 16.81 18.33 13.26
C ARG A 343 16.64 16.86 12.86
N MET A 344 16.57 16.61 11.57
CA MET A 344 16.34 15.27 11.02
C MET A 344 17.63 14.56 10.62
N SER A 345 18.73 14.85 11.30
CA SER A 345 20.00 14.15 11.11
C SER A 345 19.86 12.67 11.43
N ARG A 346 20.31 11.83 10.49
CA ARG A 346 20.23 10.38 10.57
C ARG A 346 21.63 9.79 10.54
N LEU A 347 21.93 8.91 11.51
CA LEU A 347 23.19 8.18 11.58
C LEU A 347 22.96 6.77 11.03
N CYS A 348 23.65 6.45 9.94
CA CYS A 348 23.51 5.19 9.23
C CYS A 348 24.79 4.37 9.35
N PHE A 349 24.65 3.13 9.84
CA PHE A 349 25.76 2.19 10.00
C PHE A 349 25.68 1.09 8.96
N ALA A 350 26.84 0.71 8.42
CA ALA A 350 26.99 -0.46 7.59
C ALA A 350 28.14 -1.33 8.10
N LEU A 351 27.90 -2.64 8.18
CA LEU A 351 28.89 -3.64 8.51
C LEU A 351 29.36 -4.33 7.24
N TYR A 352 30.66 -4.31 6.98
CA TYR A 352 31.31 -4.93 5.83
C TYR A 352 32.30 -5.99 6.25
N GLY A 353 32.38 -7.07 5.45
CA GLY A 353 33.48 -8.02 5.51
C GLY A 353 34.55 -7.66 4.48
N VAL A 354 35.82 -7.71 4.88
CA VAL A 354 36.98 -7.48 4.02
C VAL A 354 37.48 -8.81 3.47
N ILE A 355 37.55 -8.95 2.15
CA ILE A 355 37.97 -10.17 1.45
C ILE A 355 39.24 -9.91 0.64
N GLU A 356 40.29 -10.68 0.87
CA GLU A 356 41.49 -10.66 0.01
C GLU A 356 41.24 -11.50 -1.26
N LYS A 357 41.17 -10.84 -2.42
CA LYS A 357 41.19 -11.54 -3.71
C LYS A 357 42.60 -11.95 -4.11
N THR A 358 42.91 -13.23 -4.01
CA THR A 358 44.10 -13.78 -4.62
C THR A 358 43.95 -13.80 -6.16
N LYS A 359 44.65 -12.90 -6.85
CA LYS A 359 44.74 -12.98 -8.33
C LYS A 359 45.61 -14.18 -8.71
N LYS A 360 45.10 -15.11 -9.47
CA LYS A 360 45.90 -16.12 -10.16
C LYS A 360 46.98 -15.44 -11.00
N PRO A 361 48.27 -15.83 -10.89
CA PRO A 361 49.33 -15.16 -11.61
C PRO A 361 49.25 -15.52 -13.11
N ARG A 362 48.87 -14.56 -13.95
CA ARG A 362 49.28 -14.53 -15.35
C ARG A 362 50.57 -13.71 -15.45
N GLY A 363 51.60 -14.37 -15.84
CA GLY A 363 52.98 -13.86 -15.82
C GLY A 363 53.11 -12.47 -16.44
N THR A 364 53.58 -11.56 -15.65
CA THR A 364 54.58 -10.49 -15.96
C THR A 364 54.75 -9.64 -14.69
N LYS A 365 55.99 -9.40 -14.32
CA LYS A 365 56.40 -8.68 -13.11
C LYS A 365 55.88 -7.22 -13.12
N LYS A 366 54.81 -6.92 -12.42
CA LYS A 366 54.44 -5.58 -11.91
C LYS A 366 53.96 -5.73 -10.47
N LYS A 367 54.40 -4.80 -9.59
CA LYS A 367 54.08 -4.76 -8.15
C LYS A 367 52.60 -5.03 -7.91
N ASN A 368 52.33 -6.13 -7.20
CA ASN A 368 50.99 -6.55 -6.82
C ASN A 368 50.37 -5.51 -5.87
N LYS A 369 49.47 -4.67 -6.34
CA LYS A 369 48.44 -4.06 -5.49
C LYS A 369 47.42 -5.13 -5.19
N LYS A 370 47.30 -5.55 -3.92
CA LYS A 370 46.20 -6.42 -3.44
C LYS A 370 44.89 -5.72 -3.76
N ALA A 371 43.99 -6.35 -4.51
CA ALA A 371 42.66 -5.82 -4.72
C ALA A 371 41.79 -6.31 -3.55
N VAL A 372 41.47 -5.42 -2.64
CA VAL A 372 40.52 -5.63 -1.55
C VAL A 372 39.10 -5.46 -2.13
N SER A 373 38.20 -6.31 -1.72
CA SER A 373 36.76 -6.23 -2.10
C SER A 373 35.94 -6.27 -0.81
N ASP A 374 35.16 -5.22 -0.61
CA ASP A 374 34.24 -5.15 0.52
C ASP A 374 33.00 -5.99 0.23
N CYS A 375 32.59 -6.79 1.19
CA CYS A 375 31.38 -7.60 1.16
C CYS A 375 30.38 -7.03 2.18
N PRO A 376 29.24 -6.44 1.77
CA PRO A 376 28.25 -5.94 2.71
C PRO A 376 27.60 -7.08 3.48
N ILE A 377 27.40 -6.88 4.79
CA ILE A 377 26.82 -7.88 5.69
C ILE A 377 25.50 -7.38 6.26
N ALA A 378 25.48 -6.17 6.84
CA ALA A 378 24.31 -5.66 7.54
C ALA A 378 24.32 -4.13 7.62
N TRP A 379 23.17 -3.56 7.93
CA TRP A 379 23.00 -2.12 8.12
C TRP A 379 21.99 -1.83 9.22
N VAL A 380 22.08 -0.65 9.81
CA VAL A 380 21.09 -0.11 10.75
C VAL A 380 21.15 1.42 10.74
N ASN A 381 20.00 2.06 10.82
CA ASN A 381 19.88 3.52 10.92
C ASN A 381 19.31 3.91 12.28
N THR A 382 19.73 5.06 12.78
CA THR A 382 19.18 5.68 13.99
C THR A 382 19.16 7.19 13.85
N MET A 383 18.22 7.86 14.53
CA MET A 383 18.18 9.32 14.57
C MET A 383 19.20 9.85 15.57
N VAL A 384 19.80 11.01 15.27
CA VAL A 384 20.72 11.70 16.19
C VAL A 384 19.96 12.38 17.32
N PHE A 385 18.80 12.96 17.03
CA PHE A 385 17.88 13.49 18.03
C PHE A 385 16.73 12.49 18.26
N ASP A 386 16.23 12.43 19.48
CA ASP A 386 15.05 11.65 19.80
C ASP A 386 13.73 12.37 19.39
N TYR A 387 12.61 11.73 19.64
CA TYR A 387 11.29 12.29 19.28
C TYR A 387 10.91 13.54 20.11
N LYS A 388 11.62 13.82 21.21
CA LYS A 388 11.46 15.01 22.07
C LYS A 388 12.47 16.12 21.77
N ASP A 389 13.08 16.11 20.59
CA ASP A 389 14.11 17.08 20.17
C ASP A 389 15.43 17.00 20.96
N GLN A 390 15.63 15.98 21.80
CA GLN A 390 16.81 15.82 22.61
C GLN A 390 17.91 15.08 21.86
N LEU A 391 19.15 15.60 21.95
CA LEU A 391 20.33 14.92 21.42
C LEU A 391 20.55 13.61 22.21
N LYS A 392 20.67 12.49 21.49
CA LYS A 392 20.87 11.18 22.10
C LYS A 392 22.18 11.08 22.84
N THR A 393 22.17 10.44 24.01
CA THR A 393 23.34 10.17 24.86
C THR A 393 23.26 8.76 25.42
N GLY A 394 24.42 8.16 25.69
CA GLY A 394 24.49 6.84 26.32
C GLY A 394 24.56 5.70 25.33
N GLU A 395 24.28 4.51 25.81
CA GLU A 395 24.45 3.24 25.10
C GLU A 395 23.18 2.82 24.39
N PHE A 396 23.31 2.36 23.12
CA PHE A 396 22.22 1.87 22.30
C PHE A 396 22.60 0.53 21.69
N HIS A 397 21.66 -0.42 21.79
CA HIS A 397 21.72 -1.73 21.18
C HIS A 397 20.89 -1.71 19.89
N LEU A 398 21.54 -1.86 18.74
CA LEU A 398 20.92 -1.74 17.43
C LEU A 398 20.97 -3.09 16.71
N SER A 399 19.84 -3.79 16.67
CA SER A 399 19.67 -5.00 15.86
C SER A 399 19.64 -4.65 14.38
N THR A 400 20.55 -5.24 13.60
CA THR A 400 20.79 -4.86 12.21
C THR A 400 19.86 -5.59 11.23
N TRP A 401 19.70 -4.99 10.06
CA TRP A 401 19.06 -5.57 8.89
C TRP A 401 20.09 -6.18 7.95
N PRO A 402 19.81 -7.29 7.26
CA PRO A 402 20.72 -7.87 6.30
C PRO A 402 20.89 -6.98 5.07
N ASP A 403 21.95 -7.20 4.29
CA ASP A 403 22.26 -6.58 3.01
C ASP A 403 23.05 -5.26 3.05
N LEU A 404 23.01 -4.54 1.92
CA LEU A 404 23.69 -3.27 1.68
C LEU A 404 23.15 -2.16 2.55
N LEU A 405 24.02 -1.19 2.88
CA LEU A 405 23.61 0.06 3.50
C LEU A 405 22.39 0.67 2.79
N ASN A 406 21.38 0.98 3.57
CA ASN A 406 20.15 1.62 3.10
C ASN A 406 19.86 2.88 3.94
N PRO A 407 20.43 4.05 3.59
CA PRO A 407 20.17 5.31 4.31
C PRO A 407 18.69 5.74 4.24
N MET A 408 17.97 5.30 3.21
CA MET A 408 16.54 5.55 3.04
C MET A 408 15.66 4.56 3.82
N GLY A 409 16.26 3.53 4.42
CA GLY A 409 15.56 2.50 5.17
C GLY A 409 15.00 3.00 6.49
N THR A 410 14.30 2.10 7.18
CA THR A 410 13.74 2.39 8.51
C THR A 410 14.81 2.80 9.50
N VAL A 411 14.44 3.62 10.48
CA VAL A 411 15.22 3.93 11.67
C VAL A 411 14.92 2.98 12.83
N GLU A 412 14.02 2.04 12.64
CA GLU A 412 13.70 1.00 13.61
C GLU A 412 14.75 -0.11 13.58
N LYS A 413 15.00 -0.69 14.75
CA LYS A 413 15.82 -1.91 14.87
C LYS A 413 15.09 -3.08 14.21
N ASN A 414 15.87 -4.08 13.78
CA ASN A 414 15.28 -5.34 13.35
C ASN A 414 14.62 -6.04 14.56
N PRO A 415 13.30 -6.30 14.52
CA PRO A 415 12.61 -6.97 15.62
C PRO A 415 13.02 -8.43 15.80
N ASN A 416 13.60 -9.06 14.79
CA ASN A 416 14.09 -10.43 14.82
C ASN A 416 15.49 -10.49 15.41
N VAL A 417 15.60 -10.28 16.72
CA VAL A 417 16.87 -10.18 17.47
C VAL A 417 17.67 -11.49 17.41
N ASP A 418 17.01 -12.65 17.38
CA ASP A 418 17.67 -13.96 17.41
C ASP A 418 18.47 -14.28 16.14
N SER A 419 18.10 -13.71 15.03
CA SER A 419 18.76 -13.91 13.72
C SER A 419 19.62 -12.74 13.26
N ALA A 420 19.57 -11.58 13.93
CA ALA A 420 20.25 -10.38 13.55
C ALA A 420 21.60 -10.22 14.30
N ALA A 421 22.57 -9.60 13.63
CA ALA A 421 23.75 -9.07 14.33
C ALA A 421 23.35 -7.82 15.10
N GLU A 422 23.81 -7.67 16.33
CA GLU A 422 23.58 -6.49 17.15
C GLU A 422 24.81 -5.58 17.14
N LEU A 423 24.60 -4.30 16.89
CA LEU A 423 25.61 -3.26 16.94
C LEU A 423 25.43 -2.44 18.21
N LEU A 424 26.41 -2.47 19.09
CA LEU A 424 26.44 -1.68 20.30
C LEU A 424 27.18 -0.36 20.03
N ILE A 425 26.50 0.77 20.22
CA ILE A 425 27.08 2.10 20.06
C ILE A 425 26.89 2.94 21.33
N HIS A 426 27.80 3.88 21.54
CA HIS A 426 27.74 4.80 22.67
C HIS A 426 27.83 6.24 22.17
N PHE A 427 26.75 7.03 22.40
CA PHE A 427 26.74 8.47 22.14
C PHE A 427 27.40 9.21 23.33
N PRO A 428 28.30 10.17 23.07
CA PRO A 428 28.95 10.91 24.13
C PRO A 428 27.96 11.79 24.92
N ASN A 429 28.26 11.97 26.21
CA ASN A 429 27.50 12.88 27.05
C ASN A 429 28.10 14.30 26.93
N ILE A 430 27.45 15.13 26.11
CA ILE A 430 27.87 16.51 25.86
C ILE A 430 27.24 17.42 26.92
N ARG A 431 28.05 18.29 27.53
CA ARG A 431 27.56 19.24 28.52
C ARG A 431 27.28 20.62 27.88
N PRO A 432 26.26 21.36 28.33
CA PRO A 432 25.25 20.99 29.33
C PRO A 432 24.32 19.87 28.83
N HIS A 433 23.93 18.98 29.74
CA HIS A 433 23.02 17.84 29.43
C HIS A 433 21.74 18.01 30.24
N PRO A 434 20.53 17.78 29.60
CA PRO A 434 20.29 17.39 28.21
C PRO A 434 20.45 18.56 27.25
N LEU A 435 20.86 18.24 26.00
CA LEU A 435 20.88 19.18 24.87
C LEU A 435 19.65 18.96 24.00
N TYR A 436 18.93 20.03 23.72
CA TYR A 436 17.77 20.04 22.83
C TYR A 436 18.11 20.75 21.52
N TYR A 437 17.47 20.32 20.44
CA TYR A 437 17.51 21.04 19.18
C TYR A 437 16.98 22.47 19.40
N PRO A 438 17.78 23.52 19.15
CA PRO A 438 17.37 24.86 19.49
C PRO A 438 16.31 25.39 18.51
N PRO A 439 15.34 26.18 18.99
CA PRO A 439 14.37 26.82 18.10
C PRO A 439 15.06 27.68 17.06
N LEU A 440 14.50 27.70 15.86
CA LEU A 440 15.04 28.48 14.75
C LEU A 440 14.71 29.96 14.91
N GLU A 441 15.73 30.80 14.86
CA GLU A 441 15.61 32.25 15.01
C GLU A 441 14.81 32.88 13.87
N LYS A 442 14.11 33.97 14.16
CA LYS A 442 13.47 34.80 13.12
C LYS A 442 14.52 35.74 12.53
N VAL A 443 14.79 35.59 11.24
CA VAL A 443 15.71 36.48 10.51
C VAL A 443 14.93 37.34 9.50
N PRO A 444 15.35 38.56 9.25
CA PRO A 444 14.72 39.42 8.24
C PRO A 444 14.89 38.84 6.83
N SER A 445 13.91 39.06 6.00
CA SER A 445 13.99 38.62 4.59
C SER A 445 15.17 39.28 3.88
N PRO A 446 15.87 38.56 3.00
CA PRO A 446 16.99 39.13 2.25
C PRO A 446 16.53 40.33 1.39
N LYS A 447 17.44 41.26 1.16
CA LYS A 447 17.18 42.42 0.28
C LYS A 447 17.01 41.92 -1.17
N ARG A 448 16.01 42.46 -1.87
CA ARG A 448 15.76 42.16 -3.30
C ARG A 448 16.91 42.64 -4.18
N LEU A 449 17.36 41.81 -5.11
CA LEU A 449 18.44 42.05 -6.05
C LEU A 449 17.89 42.13 -7.48
N HIS A 450 17.35 43.31 -7.85
CA HIS A 450 16.70 43.48 -9.16
C HIS A 450 17.61 43.30 -10.41
N LYS A 451 18.91 43.43 -10.27
CA LYS A 451 19.84 43.40 -11.46
C LYS A 451 20.12 42.03 -12.02
N THR A 452 19.77 40.93 -11.34
CA THR A 452 20.11 39.58 -11.74
C THR A 452 18.90 38.70 -12.18
N TYR A 453 17.72 39.34 -12.32
CA TYR A 453 16.48 38.67 -12.69
C TYR A 453 16.55 37.93 -14.05
N PHE A 454 17.22 38.50 -15.04
CA PHE A 454 17.38 37.87 -16.36
C PHE A 454 18.11 36.53 -16.31
N LYS A 455 19.17 36.42 -15.50
CA LYS A 455 19.90 35.17 -15.30
C LYS A 455 19.05 34.11 -14.57
N LEU A 456 18.24 34.55 -13.60
CA LEU A 456 17.32 33.66 -12.91
C LEU A 456 16.30 33.07 -13.87
N LYS A 457 15.72 33.94 -14.74
CA LYS A 457 14.78 33.50 -15.77
C LYS A 457 15.40 32.46 -16.71
N GLU A 458 16.63 32.70 -17.16
CA GLU A 458 17.37 31.76 -18.03
C GLU A 458 17.57 30.39 -17.36
N ILE A 459 17.96 30.34 -16.07
CA ILE A 459 18.13 29.13 -15.31
C ILE A 459 16.78 28.39 -15.11
N MET A 460 15.70 29.13 -14.82
CA MET A 460 14.38 28.57 -14.58
C MET A 460 13.67 28.12 -15.86
N ASP A 461 13.89 28.83 -16.98
CA ASP A 461 13.34 28.47 -18.30
C ASP A 461 14.10 27.28 -18.91
N ASN A 462 15.32 27.01 -18.46
CA ASN A 462 16.06 25.82 -18.85
C ASN A 462 15.42 24.57 -18.23
N LYS A 463 14.46 24.03 -18.95
CA LYS A 463 13.65 22.87 -18.54
C LYS A 463 14.40 21.53 -18.51
N ASN A 464 15.71 21.55 -18.82
CA ASN A 464 16.53 20.36 -18.65
C ASN A 464 16.70 20.09 -17.16
N TYR A 465 16.20 18.94 -16.70
CA TYR A 465 16.32 18.42 -15.33
C TYR A 465 17.77 18.01 -14.98
N THR A 466 18.76 18.68 -15.58
CA THR A 466 20.18 18.49 -15.30
C THR A 466 20.51 19.16 -13.95
N GLU A 467 21.44 18.56 -13.26
CA GLU A 467 21.99 19.11 -12.04
C GLU A 467 22.51 20.54 -12.28
N PHE A 468 22.19 21.46 -11.37
CA PHE A 468 22.71 22.81 -11.46
C PHE A 468 24.22 22.84 -11.25
N PHE A 469 24.92 23.68 -12.02
CA PHE A 469 26.31 24.00 -11.75
C PHE A 469 26.45 24.75 -10.43
N GLU A 470 27.62 24.70 -9.80
CA GLU A 470 27.84 25.37 -8.51
C GLU A 470 27.56 26.87 -8.54
N ASP A 471 27.91 27.55 -9.63
CA ASP A 471 27.61 28.96 -9.84
C ASP A 471 26.09 29.23 -9.91
N GLU A 472 25.34 28.32 -10.51
CA GLU A 472 23.88 28.40 -10.60
C GLU A 472 23.25 28.17 -9.23
N LYS A 473 23.73 27.20 -8.44
CA LYS A 473 23.28 26.95 -7.07
C LYS A 473 23.51 28.17 -6.17
N GLU A 474 24.68 28.80 -6.27
CA GLU A 474 24.97 30.02 -5.52
C GLU A 474 24.08 31.20 -5.93
N LEU A 475 23.81 31.34 -7.24
CA LEU A 475 22.92 32.37 -7.74
C LEU A 475 21.47 32.15 -7.29
N LEU A 476 20.98 30.92 -7.39
CA LEU A 476 19.63 30.54 -6.88
C LEU A 476 19.50 30.81 -5.38
N TRP A 477 20.51 30.49 -4.60
CA TRP A 477 20.52 30.77 -3.18
C TRP A 477 20.51 32.28 -2.88
N LYS A 478 21.26 33.10 -3.61
CA LYS A 478 21.24 34.55 -3.51
C LYS A 478 19.88 35.15 -3.90
N LEU A 479 19.21 34.58 -4.87
CA LEU A 479 17.91 35.01 -5.42
C LEU A 479 16.71 34.24 -4.85
N ARG A 480 16.84 33.56 -3.72
CA ARG A 480 15.79 32.69 -3.14
C ARG A 480 14.47 33.40 -2.85
N THR A 481 14.49 34.73 -2.59
CA THR A 481 13.28 35.54 -2.43
C THR A 481 12.55 35.74 -3.75
N GLU A 482 13.29 36.00 -4.82
CA GLU A 482 12.77 36.10 -6.17
C GLU A 482 12.24 34.80 -6.70
N VAL A 483 12.86 33.66 -6.34
CA VAL A 483 12.34 32.30 -6.64
C VAL A 483 11.00 32.10 -5.97
N ARG A 484 10.86 32.45 -4.69
CA ARG A 484 9.57 32.38 -3.98
C ARG A 484 8.49 33.23 -4.67
N ASP A 485 8.83 34.44 -5.06
CA ASP A 485 7.85 35.42 -5.55
C ASP A 485 7.43 35.15 -7.01
N HIS A 486 8.32 34.58 -7.84
CA HIS A 486 8.09 34.41 -9.28
C HIS A 486 8.05 32.94 -9.73
N TYR A 487 8.64 32.03 -8.98
CA TYR A 487 8.74 30.58 -9.31
C TYR A 487 8.45 29.70 -8.08
N PRO A 488 7.31 29.91 -7.39
CA PRO A 488 7.03 29.21 -6.13
C PRO A 488 7.01 27.68 -6.27
N GLU A 489 6.69 27.18 -7.46
CA GLU A 489 6.66 25.73 -7.77
C GLU A 489 8.07 25.11 -7.84
N SER A 490 9.12 25.92 -7.82
CA SER A 490 10.51 25.47 -7.79
C SER A 490 11.08 25.32 -6.38
N LEU A 491 10.24 25.25 -5.36
CA LEU A 491 10.65 25.06 -3.96
C LEU A 491 11.53 23.84 -3.77
N SER A 492 11.22 22.72 -4.40
CA SER A 492 12.01 21.48 -4.31
C SER A 492 13.46 21.69 -4.75
N LYS A 493 13.68 22.44 -5.82
CA LYS A 493 15.02 22.77 -6.32
C LYS A 493 15.80 23.61 -5.31
N LEU A 494 15.15 24.61 -4.69
CA LEU A 494 15.76 25.45 -3.69
C LEU A 494 16.13 24.68 -2.42
N LEU A 495 15.27 23.76 -1.99
CA LEU A 495 15.52 22.88 -0.85
C LEU A 495 16.70 21.92 -1.09
N LEU A 496 16.86 21.42 -2.31
CA LEU A 496 17.97 20.54 -2.68
C LEU A 496 19.33 21.25 -2.72
N ILE A 497 19.37 22.55 -3.01
CA ILE A 497 20.61 23.33 -2.99
C ILE A 497 20.94 23.94 -1.61
N THR A 498 20.01 23.90 -0.67
CA THR A 498 20.22 24.37 0.70
C THR A 498 21.30 23.55 1.40
N LYS A 499 22.26 24.23 2.03
CA LYS A 499 23.32 23.57 2.81
C LYS A 499 22.79 23.18 4.17
N TRP A 500 22.20 21.98 4.29
CA TRP A 500 21.61 21.48 5.54
C TRP A 500 22.63 21.22 6.66
N ASN A 501 23.90 21.16 6.33
CA ASN A 501 25.02 21.08 7.28
C ASN A 501 25.51 22.44 7.80
N LYS A 502 24.76 23.52 7.53
CA LYS A 502 25.02 24.88 8.05
C LYS A 502 23.75 25.43 8.68
N ARG A 503 23.77 25.64 9.98
CA ARG A 503 22.60 26.17 10.70
C ARG A 503 22.08 27.51 10.14
N GLU A 504 22.97 28.42 9.75
CA GLU A 504 22.58 29.71 9.17
C GLU A 504 21.72 29.55 7.92
N ASP A 505 22.08 28.65 7.02
CA ASP A 505 21.32 28.38 5.79
C ASP A 505 19.98 27.72 6.10
N VAL A 506 19.95 26.80 7.08
CA VAL A 506 18.71 26.16 7.54
C VAL A 506 17.75 27.18 8.12
N VAL A 507 18.23 28.09 8.97
CA VAL A 507 17.42 29.17 9.57
C VAL A 507 16.85 30.08 8.49
N GLN A 508 17.66 30.49 7.51
CA GLN A 508 17.21 31.33 6.41
C GLN A 508 16.16 30.64 5.53
N MET A 509 16.37 29.36 5.21
CA MET A 509 15.43 28.58 4.38
C MET A 509 14.08 28.39 5.09
N VAL A 510 14.10 28.00 6.35
CA VAL A 510 12.85 27.79 7.12
C VAL A 510 12.08 29.10 7.32
N ASN A 511 12.77 30.23 7.56
CA ASN A 511 12.11 31.54 7.62
C ASN A 511 11.50 31.95 6.28
N LEU A 512 12.15 31.65 5.17
CA LEU A 512 11.63 31.89 3.84
C LEU A 512 10.37 31.04 3.57
N LEU A 513 10.39 29.77 4.00
CA LEU A 513 9.31 28.82 3.85
C LEU A 513 8.03 29.23 4.61
N ARG A 514 8.15 29.92 5.74
CA ARG A 514 7.01 30.42 6.51
C ARG A 514 6.10 31.34 5.70
N ASN A 515 6.67 32.09 4.76
CA ASN A 515 5.97 33.04 3.88
C ASN A 515 5.86 32.52 2.44
N TRP A 516 6.14 31.22 2.22
CA TRP A 516 6.00 30.61 0.91
C TRP A 516 4.53 30.46 0.55
N PRO A 517 4.10 30.79 -0.67
CA PRO A 517 2.71 30.58 -1.10
C PRO A 517 2.39 29.09 -1.15
N ASP A 518 1.13 28.73 -0.87
CA ASP A 518 0.69 27.35 -0.96
C ASP A 518 0.84 26.83 -2.39
N LEU A 519 1.40 25.63 -2.50
CA LEU A 519 1.62 24.97 -3.78
C LEU A 519 0.40 24.15 -4.21
N PRO A 520 0.16 24.01 -5.53
CA PRO A 520 -0.74 22.99 -6.03
C PRO A 520 -0.31 21.60 -5.55
N ALA A 521 -1.29 20.70 -5.33
CA ALA A 521 -1.03 19.36 -4.81
C ALA A 521 0.01 18.57 -5.63
N ILE A 522 0.01 18.72 -6.94
CA ILE A 522 0.97 18.07 -7.86
C ILE A 522 2.43 18.37 -7.45
N HIS A 523 2.74 19.62 -7.12
CA HIS A 523 4.06 20.05 -6.70
C HIS A 523 4.34 19.75 -5.22
N ALA A 524 3.30 19.80 -4.37
CA ALA A 524 3.42 19.47 -2.96
C ALA A 524 3.77 17.99 -2.74
N LEU A 525 3.24 17.08 -3.56
CA LEU A 525 3.53 15.65 -3.47
C LEU A 525 5.03 15.33 -3.61
N GLU A 526 5.76 16.08 -4.43
CA GLU A 526 7.21 15.93 -4.58
C GLU A 526 7.95 16.11 -3.25
N LEU A 527 7.47 17.02 -2.40
CA LEU A 527 8.09 17.34 -1.11
C LEU A 527 7.88 16.27 -0.02
N LEU A 528 7.11 15.23 -0.29
CA LEU A 528 6.99 14.05 0.56
C LEU A 528 8.07 13.00 0.31
N ASP A 529 8.90 13.18 -0.72
CA ASP A 529 10.03 12.29 -1.00
C ASP A 529 11.02 12.28 0.16
N TYR A 530 11.79 11.21 0.23
CA TYR A 530 12.84 11.01 1.23
C TYR A 530 13.85 12.16 1.30
N SER A 531 14.09 12.84 0.17
CA SER A 531 15.04 13.94 0.07
C SER A 531 14.68 15.19 0.90
N PHE A 532 13.45 15.28 1.41
CA PHE A 532 12.94 16.45 2.14
C PHE A 532 12.46 16.08 3.56
N PRO A 533 13.37 15.72 4.47
CA PRO A 533 12.98 15.23 5.80
C PRO A 533 12.68 16.33 6.81
N ASP A 534 13.04 17.59 6.54
CA ASP A 534 12.89 18.70 7.49
C ASP A 534 11.43 18.86 7.96
N PRO A 535 11.18 19.01 9.28
CA PRO A 535 9.83 19.11 9.81
C PRO A 535 9.04 20.30 9.28
N ALA A 536 9.69 21.44 9.04
CA ALA A 536 9.02 22.63 8.50
C ALA A 536 8.56 22.40 7.05
N VAL A 537 9.36 21.69 6.25
CA VAL A 537 9.00 21.30 4.88
C VAL A 537 7.83 20.31 4.89
N ARG A 538 7.87 19.31 5.78
CA ARG A 538 6.79 18.32 5.93
C ARG A 538 5.48 18.99 6.33
N SER A 539 5.51 19.88 7.32
CA SER A 539 4.34 20.65 7.77
C SER A 539 3.77 21.56 6.67
N PHE A 540 4.62 22.24 5.93
CA PHE A 540 4.23 23.03 4.77
C PHE A 540 3.53 22.17 3.71
N THR A 541 4.09 21.01 3.41
CA THR A 541 3.56 20.08 2.42
C THR A 541 2.18 19.58 2.82
N ILE A 542 1.99 19.15 4.07
CA ILE A 542 0.69 18.69 4.57
C ILE A 542 -0.33 19.84 4.55
N ARG A 543 0.06 21.08 4.86
CA ARG A 543 -0.81 22.25 4.72
C ARG A 543 -1.33 22.40 3.29
N CYS A 544 -0.47 22.23 2.30
CA CYS A 544 -0.88 22.26 0.88
C CYS A 544 -1.82 21.09 0.54
N LEU A 545 -1.54 19.88 1.02
CA LEU A 545 -2.34 18.68 0.75
C LEU A 545 -3.72 18.69 1.44
N ARG A 546 -3.90 19.49 2.50
CA ARG A 546 -5.22 19.66 3.16
C ARG A 546 -6.28 20.23 2.24
N LYS A 547 -5.88 20.86 1.14
CA LYS A 547 -6.78 21.39 0.12
C LYS A 547 -7.30 20.36 -0.87
N LEU A 548 -6.75 19.12 -0.87
CA LEU A 548 -7.24 18.02 -1.68
C LEU A 548 -8.69 17.71 -1.34
N SER A 549 -9.52 17.51 -2.37
CA SER A 549 -10.85 16.91 -2.19
C SER A 549 -10.71 15.44 -1.77
N ASP A 550 -11.79 14.85 -1.24
CA ASP A 550 -11.78 13.44 -0.85
C ASP A 550 -11.52 12.51 -2.05
N ASP A 551 -12.06 12.84 -3.23
CA ASP A 551 -11.82 12.08 -4.46
C ASP A 551 -10.36 12.14 -4.90
N GLU A 552 -9.74 13.32 -4.87
CA GLU A 552 -8.31 13.48 -5.16
C GLU A 552 -7.44 12.74 -4.15
N LEU A 553 -7.78 12.82 -2.87
CA LEU A 553 -7.05 12.11 -1.81
C LEU A 553 -7.09 10.59 -2.01
N LEU A 554 -8.25 10.03 -2.38
CA LEU A 554 -8.40 8.61 -2.70
C LEU A 554 -7.48 8.17 -3.86
N HIS A 555 -7.32 9.02 -4.87
CA HIS A 555 -6.39 8.73 -5.98
C HIS A 555 -4.92 8.67 -5.57
N TYR A 556 -4.52 9.36 -4.49
CA TYR A 556 -3.14 9.43 -4.01
C TYR A 556 -2.90 8.62 -2.73
N LEU A 557 -3.93 7.93 -2.22
CA LEU A 557 -3.88 7.29 -0.90
C LEU A 557 -2.83 6.19 -0.82
N ILE A 558 -2.67 5.38 -1.87
CA ILE A 558 -1.64 4.33 -1.92
C ILE A 558 -0.26 4.95 -1.70
N GLN A 559 0.06 6.02 -2.41
CA GLN A 559 1.34 6.72 -2.31
C GLN A 559 1.54 7.37 -0.94
N LEU A 560 0.51 8.01 -0.40
CA LEU A 560 0.57 8.66 0.91
C LEU A 560 0.84 7.66 2.03
N VAL A 561 0.26 6.47 1.95
CA VAL A 561 0.55 5.37 2.89
C VAL A 561 2.01 4.91 2.77
N GLN A 562 2.53 4.78 1.56
CA GLN A 562 3.91 4.34 1.35
C GLN A 562 4.94 5.35 1.90
N VAL A 563 4.71 6.64 1.74
CA VAL A 563 5.66 7.66 2.25
C VAL A 563 5.63 7.83 3.78
N LEU A 564 4.69 7.23 4.49
CA LEU A 564 4.79 7.03 5.94
C LEU A 564 6.07 6.29 6.33
N LYS A 565 6.57 5.42 5.47
CA LYS A 565 7.82 4.66 5.68
C LYS A 565 9.06 5.56 5.74
N TYR A 566 8.99 6.77 5.20
CA TYR A 566 10.06 7.77 5.26
C TYR A 566 10.04 8.60 6.54
N GLU A 567 8.94 8.58 7.29
CA GLU A 567 8.84 9.31 8.56
C GLU A 567 9.75 8.67 9.62
N SER A 568 10.54 9.51 10.30
CA SER A 568 11.53 9.04 11.26
C SER A 568 10.94 8.81 12.66
N TYR A 569 9.86 9.52 12.99
CA TYR A 569 9.16 9.40 14.28
C TYR A 569 7.73 8.93 14.06
N LEU A 570 7.15 8.30 15.08
CA LEU A 570 5.77 7.81 15.02
C LEU A 570 4.78 8.95 14.88
N ASP A 571 4.94 10.00 15.69
CA ASP A 571 4.10 11.21 15.62
C ASP A 571 4.60 12.13 14.52
N CYS A 572 3.77 12.29 13.48
CA CYS A 572 4.05 13.16 12.33
C CYS A 572 2.76 13.74 11.75
N ASP A 573 2.89 14.87 11.07
CA ASP A 573 1.75 15.56 10.46
C ASP A 573 1.02 14.72 9.42
N LEU A 574 1.74 13.88 8.68
CA LEU A 574 1.14 12.99 7.68
C LEU A 574 0.20 11.95 8.31
N THR A 575 0.60 11.33 9.43
CA THR A 575 -0.25 10.38 10.16
C THR A 575 -1.53 11.07 10.67
N THR A 576 -1.40 12.25 11.28
CA THR A 576 -2.54 13.02 11.78
C THR A 576 -3.48 13.41 10.63
N PHE A 577 -2.92 13.86 9.51
CA PHE A 577 -3.69 14.21 8.32
C PHE A 577 -4.48 13.02 7.76
N LEU A 578 -3.84 11.87 7.61
CA LEU A 578 -4.50 10.66 7.08
C LEU A 578 -5.62 10.18 8.03
N LEU A 579 -5.38 10.15 9.34
CA LEU A 579 -6.39 9.77 10.33
C LEU A 579 -7.55 10.76 10.36
N GLU A 580 -7.29 12.06 10.31
CA GLU A 580 -8.33 13.09 10.27
C GLU A 580 -9.26 12.91 9.07
N ARG A 581 -8.69 12.71 7.88
CA ARG A 581 -9.47 12.51 6.65
C ARG A 581 -10.19 11.16 6.64
N ALA A 582 -9.57 10.10 7.13
CA ALA A 582 -10.19 8.78 7.26
C ALA A 582 -11.37 8.77 8.25
N LEU A 583 -11.28 9.53 9.33
CA LEU A 583 -12.35 9.66 10.31
C LEU A 583 -13.46 10.63 9.86
N SER A 584 -13.23 11.42 8.82
CA SER A 584 -14.20 12.34 8.21
C SER A 584 -14.90 11.76 6.98
N ASN A 585 -14.37 10.68 6.40
CA ASN A 585 -14.92 10.01 5.23
C ASN A 585 -14.68 8.50 5.34
N ARG A 586 -15.77 7.74 5.45
CA ARG A 586 -15.72 6.30 5.68
C ARG A 586 -15.06 5.52 4.54
N ARG A 587 -15.17 5.98 3.30
CA ARG A 587 -14.51 5.35 2.15
C ARG A 587 -12.99 5.51 2.22
N ILE A 588 -12.51 6.71 2.58
CA ILE A 588 -11.09 6.93 2.85
C ILE A 588 -10.63 6.03 4.01
N GLY A 589 -11.41 5.95 5.09
CA GLY A 589 -11.12 5.07 6.22
C GLY A 589 -11.02 3.60 5.85
N HIS A 590 -11.90 3.12 4.97
CA HIS A 590 -11.88 1.75 4.46
C HIS A 590 -10.58 1.44 3.70
N PHE A 591 -10.20 2.27 2.74
CA PHE A 591 -8.98 2.03 1.96
C PHE A 591 -7.71 2.31 2.75
N LEU A 592 -7.68 3.31 3.63
CA LEU A 592 -6.56 3.51 4.56
C LEU A 592 -6.34 2.26 5.42
N PHE A 593 -7.42 1.70 5.98
CA PHE A 593 -7.35 0.47 6.77
C PHE A 593 -6.70 -0.67 5.98
N TRP A 594 -7.20 -0.99 4.78
CA TRP A 594 -6.69 -2.13 4.01
C TRP A 594 -5.27 -1.91 3.50
N HIS A 595 -4.90 -0.71 3.09
CA HIS A 595 -3.53 -0.42 2.67
C HIS A 595 -2.52 -0.57 3.83
N LEU A 596 -2.87 -0.14 5.03
CA LEU A 596 -2.04 -0.37 6.22
C LEU A 596 -2.03 -1.84 6.63
N ARG A 597 -3.22 -2.46 6.71
CA ARG A 597 -3.38 -3.85 7.17
C ARG A 597 -2.64 -4.85 6.28
N SER A 598 -2.64 -4.62 4.98
CA SER A 598 -1.98 -5.50 4.01
C SER A 598 -0.46 -5.62 4.20
N GLU A 599 0.16 -4.67 4.88
CA GLU A 599 1.61 -4.62 5.09
C GLU A 599 2.04 -4.78 6.57
N THR A 600 1.14 -5.09 7.49
CA THR A 600 1.47 -5.28 8.92
C THR A 600 2.42 -6.46 9.17
N HIS A 601 2.49 -7.42 8.26
CA HIS A 601 3.42 -8.56 8.30
C HIS A 601 4.88 -8.15 7.98
N VAL A 602 5.11 -6.98 7.39
CA VAL A 602 6.44 -6.49 7.05
C VAL A 602 7.13 -5.98 8.32
N ALA A 603 8.24 -6.60 8.70
CA ALA A 603 8.94 -6.35 9.97
C ALA A 603 9.31 -4.87 10.18
N SER A 604 9.71 -4.15 9.12
CA SER A 604 10.14 -2.75 9.19
C SER A 604 9.00 -1.73 9.40
N VAL A 605 7.75 -2.12 9.16
CA VAL A 605 6.60 -1.20 9.22
C VAL A 605 5.48 -1.69 10.13
N GLY A 606 5.52 -2.94 10.56
CA GLY A 606 4.46 -3.58 11.33
C GLY A 606 4.09 -2.83 12.61
N LEU A 607 5.06 -2.30 13.33
CA LEU A 607 4.81 -1.47 14.52
C LEU A 607 4.06 -0.19 14.16
N ARG A 608 4.60 0.62 13.26
CA ARG A 608 3.98 1.90 12.85
C ARG A 608 2.57 1.70 12.30
N PHE A 609 2.40 0.79 11.37
CA PHE A 609 1.11 0.54 10.73
C PHE A 609 0.10 -0.07 11.71
N GLY A 610 0.55 -0.95 12.59
CA GLY A 610 -0.29 -1.50 13.66
C GLY A 610 -0.79 -0.42 14.63
N LEU A 611 0.06 0.52 15.02
CA LEU A 611 -0.31 1.64 15.91
C LEU A 611 -1.33 2.59 15.25
N ILE A 612 -1.16 2.87 13.97
CA ILE A 612 -2.11 3.73 13.22
C ILE A 612 -3.46 3.01 13.06
N LEU A 613 -3.44 1.71 12.77
CA LEU A 613 -4.66 0.90 12.68
C LEU A 613 -5.41 0.84 14.02
N GLU A 614 -4.71 0.65 15.13
CA GLU A 614 -5.32 0.71 16.47
C GLU A 614 -6.00 2.07 16.70
N ALA A 615 -5.31 3.16 16.41
CA ALA A 615 -5.85 4.51 16.57
C ALA A 615 -7.11 4.73 15.72
N TYR A 616 -7.08 4.33 14.46
CA TYR A 616 -8.24 4.41 13.57
C TYR A 616 -9.42 3.62 14.11
N CYS A 617 -9.21 2.39 14.54
CA CYS A 617 -10.26 1.55 15.11
C CYS A 617 -10.91 2.18 16.36
N ARG A 618 -10.11 2.79 17.22
CA ARG A 618 -10.65 3.50 18.39
C ARG A 618 -11.46 4.74 18.01
N GLY A 619 -11.12 5.37 16.91
CA GLY A 619 -11.87 6.50 16.35
C GLY A 619 -13.15 6.10 15.61
N ASN A 620 -13.37 4.83 15.31
CA ASN A 620 -14.54 4.35 14.57
C ASN A 620 -14.94 2.92 14.92
N ILE A 621 -15.51 2.73 16.11
CA ILE A 621 -15.93 1.42 16.63
C ILE A 621 -17.01 0.77 15.74
N HIS A 622 -17.87 1.54 15.12
CA HIS A 622 -18.88 1.00 14.19
C HIS A 622 -18.22 0.38 12.95
N HIS A 623 -17.19 1.01 12.40
CA HIS A 623 -16.47 0.47 11.25
C HIS A 623 -15.68 -0.80 11.58
N ILE A 624 -15.24 -0.98 12.84
CA ILE A 624 -14.59 -2.22 13.29
C ILE A 624 -15.47 -3.43 12.96
N LYS A 625 -16.77 -3.39 13.23
CA LYS A 625 -17.68 -4.52 12.99
C LYS A 625 -17.74 -4.90 11.51
N LEU A 626 -17.80 -3.90 10.63
CA LEU A 626 -17.85 -4.13 9.20
C LEU A 626 -16.52 -4.67 8.66
N LEU A 627 -15.40 -4.12 9.14
CA LEU A 627 -14.07 -4.58 8.77
C LEU A 627 -13.77 -5.99 9.33
N THR A 628 -14.24 -6.29 10.53
CA THR A 628 -14.12 -7.64 11.11
C THR A 628 -14.83 -8.67 10.25
N LYS A 629 -16.04 -8.36 9.75
CA LYS A 629 -16.77 -9.24 8.84
C LYS A 629 -16.00 -9.49 7.53
N GLN A 630 -15.38 -8.45 6.97
CA GLN A 630 -14.51 -8.57 5.80
C GLN A 630 -13.27 -9.43 6.10
N ASN A 631 -12.65 -9.23 7.25
CA ASN A 631 -11.47 -9.99 7.66
C ASN A 631 -11.77 -11.48 7.86
N GLU A 632 -12.91 -11.82 8.45
CA GLU A 632 -13.39 -13.20 8.57
C GLU A 632 -13.63 -13.85 7.21
N ALA A 633 -14.27 -13.13 6.30
CA ALA A 633 -14.47 -13.62 4.92
C ALA A 633 -13.13 -13.88 4.20
N LEU A 634 -12.16 -12.96 4.32
CA LEU A 634 -10.83 -13.13 3.74
C LEU A 634 -10.08 -14.33 4.37
N GLY A 635 -10.23 -14.55 5.67
CA GLY A 635 -9.68 -15.73 6.36
C GLY A 635 -10.24 -17.03 5.80
N LYS A 636 -11.54 -17.11 5.54
CA LYS A 636 -12.18 -18.27 4.92
C LYS A 636 -11.77 -18.44 3.45
N MET A 637 -11.65 -17.36 2.69
CA MET A 637 -11.12 -17.41 1.32
C MET A 637 -9.69 -17.97 1.29
N LYS A 638 -8.84 -17.56 2.24
CA LYS A 638 -7.49 -18.12 2.38
C LYS A 638 -7.52 -19.60 2.68
N ALA A 639 -8.36 -20.04 3.59
CA ALA A 639 -8.52 -21.46 3.93
C ALA A 639 -8.97 -22.28 2.72
N LEU A 640 -9.95 -21.79 1.94
CA LEU A 640 -10.37 -22.42 0.68
C LEU A 640 -9.23 -22.50 -0.34
N SER A 641 -8.44 -21.43 -0.48
CA SER A 641 -7.29 -21.42 -1.39
C SER A 641 -6.22 -22.42 -0.98
N ASP A 642 -5.92 -22.51 0.30
CA ASP A 642 -4.94 -23.46 0.84
C ASP A 642 -5.44 -24.91 0.64
N PHE A 643 -6.72 -25.18 0.84
CA PHE A 643 -7.35 -26.47 0.57
C PHE A 643 -7.21 -26.88 -0.90
N VAL A 644 -7.52 -25.99 -1.84
CA VAL A 644 -7.37 -26.28 -3.29
C VAL A 644 -5.92 -26.58 -3.68
N LYS A 645 -4.94 -26.05 -2.94
CA LYS A 645 -3.51 -26.23 -3.20
C LYS A 645 -2.90 -27.46 -2.51
N LEU A 646 -3.60 -28.10 -1.57
CA LEU A 646 -3.13 -29.31 -0.90
C LEU A 646 -2.90 -30.43 -1.92
N GLY A 647 -1.62 -30.68 -2.25
CA GLY A 647 -1.18 -31.46 -3.40
C GLY A 647 -1.24 -32.99 -3.27
N SER A 648 -1.91 -33.59 -2.26
CA SER A 648 -1.97 -35.03 -2.08
C SER A 648 -3.07 -35.72 -2.89
N GLN A 649 -4.11 -35.00 -3.26
CA GLN A 649 -5.21 -35.46 -4.14
C GLN A 649 -5.62 -34.31 -5.06
N LYS A 650 -6.08 -34.65 -6.29
CA LYS A 650 -6.59 -33.64 -7.21
C LYS A 650 -7.95 -33.13 -6.72
N VAL A 651 -7.97 -31.93 -6.15
CA VAL A 651 -9.18 -31.23 -5.72
C VAL A 651 -10.00 -30.84 -6.95
N THR A 652 -11.30 -31.16 -6.94
CA THR A 652 -12.23 -30.79 -8.00
C THR A 652 -13.03 -29.54 -7.64
N ALA A 653 -13.71 -28.94 -8.64
CA ALA A 653 -14.61 -27.81 -8.37
C ALA A 653 -15.76 -28.18 -7.42
N GLU A 654 -16.22 -29.45 -7.45
CA GLU A 654 -17.25 -29.92 -6.54
C GLU A 654 -16.75 -30.05 -5.11
N ASP A 655 -15.48 -30.44 -4.89
CA ASP A 655 -14.87 -30.48 -3.56
C ASP A 655 -14.81 -29.07 -2.95
N LEU A 656 -14.45 -28.06 -3.76
CA LEU A 656 -14.49 -26.64 -3.35
C LEU A 656 -15.91 -26.22 -2.95
N LYS A 657 -16.93 -26.57 -3.74
CA LYS A 657 -18.32 -26.23 -3.43
C LYS A 657 -18.81 -26.91 -2.16
N GLN A 658 -18.43 -28.15 -1.93
CA GLN A 658 -18.76 -28.85 -0.68
C GLN A 658 -18.14 -28.16 0.54
N CYS A 659 -16.89 -27.71 0.42
CA CYS A 659 -16.23 -26.94 1.48
C CYS A 659 -16.98 -25.62 1.76
N ILE A 660 -17.42 -24.90 0.72
CA ILE A 660 -18.20 -23.65 0.86
C ILE A 660 -19.56 -23.89 1.52
N ARG A 661 -20.21 -25.04 1.30
CA ARG A 661 -21.52 -25.38 1.85
C ARG A 661 -21.53 -25.61 3.38
N GLN A 662 -20.37 -25.68 4.02
CA GLN A 662 -20.29 -25.73 5.47
C GLN A 662 -20.87 -24.44 6.07
N GLU A 663 -21.60 -24.56 7.18
CA GLU A 663 -22.28 -23.41 7.82
C GLU A 663 -21.36 -22.26 8.16
N SER A 664 -20.15 -22.54 8.68
CA SER A 664 -19.15 -21.53 9.01
C SER A 664 -18.66 -20.73 7.80
N TYR A 665 -18.55 -21.37 6.65
CA TYR A 665 -18.17 -20.71 5.39
C TYR A 665 -19.32 -19.88 4.83
N LEU A 666 -20.53 -20.40 4.81
CA LEU A 666 -21.71 -19.66 4.34
C LEU A 666 -21.96 -18.40 5.18
N GLU A 667 -21.84 -18.52 6.50
CA GLU A 667 -22.00 -17.39 7.41
C GLU A 667 -20.91 -16.33 7.21
N ALA A 668 -19.64 -16.74 7.15
CA ALA A 668 -18.50 -15.81 6.96
C ALA A 668 -18.49 -15.12 5.59
N LEU A 669 -18.96 -15.80 4.54
CA LEU A 669 -18.97 -15.31 3.16
C LEU A 669 -20.30 -14.65 2.75
N SER A 670 -21.15 -14.32 3.70
CA SER A 670 -22.46 -13.68 3.45
C SER A 670 -22.57 -12.40 4.28
N ASP A 671 -23.42 -11.47 3.82
CA ASP A 671 -23.74 -10.20 4.50
C ASP A 671 -22.50 -9.34 4.85
N LEU A 672 -21.63 -9.10 3.89
CA LEU A 672 -20.47 -8.23 4.05
C LEU A 672 -20.40 -7.15 2.97
N LEU A 673 -19.70 -6.08 3.26
CA LEU A 673 -19.32 -5.09 2.25
C LEU A 673 -18.10 -5.61 1.47
N SER A 674 -18.09 -5.40 0.15
CA SER A 674 -16.93 -5.78 -0.65
C SER A 674 -15.68 -4.98 -0.23
N PRO A 675 -14.55 -5.63 0.10
CA PRO A 675 -13.30 -4.90 0.35
C PRO A 675 -12.80 -4.12 -0.87
N LEU A 676 -13.14 -4.56 -2.09
CA LEU A 676 -12.81 -3.85 -3.33
C LEU A 676 -13.57 -2.54 -3.48
N ASN A 677 -14.83 -2.53 -3.07
CA ASN A 677 -15.69 -1.35 -3.11
C ASN A 677 -16.72 -1.43 -1.99
N PRO A 678 -16.56 -0.64 -0.91
CA PRO A 678 -17.45 -0.70 0.25
C PRO A 678 -18.89 -0.24 -0.03
N SER A 679 -19.18 0.31 -1.21
CA SER A 679 -20.54 0.63 -1.65
C SER A 679 -21.31 -0.60 -2.12
N ILE A 680 -20.63 -1.71 -2.39
CA ILE A 680 -21.23 -2.96 -2.85
C ILE A 680 -21.44 -3.92 -1.69
N ILE A 681 -22.69 -4.39 -1.54
CA ILE A 681 -23.05 -5.40 -0.54
C ILE A 681 -22.99 -6.79 -1.17
N LEU A 682 -22.24 -7.69 -0.54
CA LEU A 682 -22.19 -9.10 -0.85
C LEU A 682 -23.15 -9.83 0.08
N SER A 683 -24.39 -10.05 -0.37
CA SER A 683 -25.45 -10.56 0.53
C SER A 683 -25.36 -12.05 0.77
N GLU A 684 -25.06 -12.83 -0.26
CA GLU A 684 -25.00 -14.30 -0.18
C GLU A 684 -24.03 -14.84 -1.24
N ILE A 685 -23.20 -15.80 -0.85
CA ILE A 685 -22.34 -16.49 -1.80
C ILE A 685 -23.15 -17.49 -2.66
N CYS A 686 -22.94 -17.46 -3.97
CA CYS A 686 -23.54 -18.42 -4.91
C CYS A 686 -22.61 -19.61 -5.11
N THR A 687 -22.69 -20.59 -4.24
CA THR A 687 -21.80 -21.75 -4.20
C THR A 687 -21.70 -22.47 -5.54
N ASP A 688 -22.83 -22.65 -6.25
CA ASP A 688 -22.87 -23.39 -7.52
C ASP A 688 -22.10 -22.72 -8.65
N ARG A 689 -21.87 -21.41 -8.55
CA ARG A 689 -21.13 -20.61 -9.54
C ARG A 689 -19.69 -20.34 -9.11
N CYS A 690 -19.28 -20.79 -7.93
CA CYS A 690 -17.91 -20.69 -7.48
C CYS A 690 -17.05 -21.79 -8.09
N ARG A 691 -15.81 -21.44 -8.40
CA ARG A 691 -14.80 -22.37 -8.96
C ARG A 691 -13.41 -21.87 -8.65
N PHE A 692 -12.40 -22.59 -9.01
CA PHE A 692 -11.02 -22.09 -9.06
C PHE A 692 -10.51 -22.13 -10.51
N MET A 693 -9.56 -21.27 -10.80
CA MET A 693 -8.96 -21.14 -12.13
C MET A 693 -7.76 -22.07 -12.25
N ASP A 694 -7.58 -22.66 -13.43
CA ASP A 694 -6.46 -23.56 -13.71
C ASP A 694 -5.21 -22.76 -14.10
N SER A 695 -4.61 -22.10 -13.11
CA SER A 695 -3.34 -21.40 -13.23
C SER A 695 -2.42 -21.84 -12.09
N LYS A 696 -1.14 -21.47 -12.13
CA LYS A 696 -0.13 -21.88 -11.14
C LYS A 696 -0.57 -21.64 -9.68
N MET A 697 -1.23 -20.50 -9.41
CA MET A 697 -1.67 -20.12 -8.06
C MET A 697 -3.10 -20.54 -7.73
N LYS A 698 -3.82 -21.13 -8.69
CA LYS A 698 -5.22 -21.60 -8.54
C LYS A 698 -6.12 -20.57 -7.87
N PRO A 699 -6.30 -19.35 -8.46
CA PRO A 699 -7.15 -18.32 -7.88
C PRO A 699 -8.58 -18.80 -7.73
N LEU A 700 -9.27 -18.36 -6.69
CA LEU A 700 -10.67 -18.67 -6.48
C LEU A 700 -11.54 -17.67 -7.26
N TRP A 701 -12.54 -18.19 -7.97
CA TRP A 701 -13.59 -17.43 -8.64
C TRP A 701 -14.87 -17.52 -7.81
N LEU A 702 -15.20 -16.46 -7.09
CA LEU A 702 -16.29 -16.41 -6.14
C LEU A 702 -17.40 -15.48 -6.65
N MET A 703 -18.63 -15.95 -6.62
CA MET A 703 -19.81 -15.22 -7.07
C MET A 703 -20.74 -14.95 -5.90
N PHE A 704 -21.24 -13.71 -5.81
CA PHE A 704 -22.10 -13.24 -4.73
C PHE A 704 -23.35 -12.59 -5.30
N LYS A 705 -24.47 -12.71 -4.56
CA LYS A 705 -25.67 -11.94 -4.84
C LYS A 705 -25.51 -10.51 -4.36
N ASN A 706 -26.05 -9.56 -5.11
CA ASN A 706 -26.15 -8.17 -4.73
C ASN A 706 -27.62 -7.80 -4.52
N PRO A 707 -28.05 -7.33 -3.34
CA PRO A 707 -29.46 -7.05 -3.04
C PRO A 707 -30.00 -5.80 -3.77
N ALA A 708 -29.10 -4.95 -4.31
CA ALA A 708 -29.50 -3.69 -4.95
C ALA A 708 -30.05 -3.88 -6.37
N VAL A 709 -29.75 -5.00 -7.03
CA VAL A 709 -30.16 -5.30 -8.42
C VAL A 709 -30.65 -6.73 -8.52
N GLU A 710 -31.92 -6.92 -8.86
CA GLU A 710 -32.50 -8.24 -9.09
C GLU A 710 -31.77 -8.98 -10.22
N GLY A 711 -31.26 -10.16 -9.90
CA GLY A 711 -30.62 -11.07 -10.84
C GLY A 711 -29.18 -10.74 -11.21
N ASP A 712 -28.60 -9.64 -10.72
CA ASP A 712 -27.21 -9.32 -10.96
C ASP A 712 -26.29 -9.86 -9.85
N MET A 713 -25.14 -10.41 -10.26
CA MET A 713 -24.19 -11.05 -9.39
C MET A 713 -22.85 -10.28 -9.42
N VAL A 714 -22.17 -10.25 -8.28
CA VAL A 714 -20.82 -9.68 -8.14
C VAL A 714 -19.82 -10.83 -8.11
N GLY A 715 -18.82 -10.77 -8.96
CA GLY A 715 -17.71 -11.72 -8.99
C GLY A 715 -16.44 -11.12 -8.39
N ILE A 716 -15.76 -11.92 -7.57
CA ILE A 716 -14.48 -11.59 -6.96
C ILE A 716 -13.52 -12.74 -7.19
N ILE A 717 -12.32 -12.41 -7.67
CA ILE A 717 -11.20 -13.36 -7.74
C ILE A 717 -10.36 -13.17 -6.49
N PHE A 718 -10.21 -14.22 -5.68
CA PHE A 718 -9.26 -14.27 -4.57
C PHE A 718 -7.97 -14.93 -5.03
N LYS A 719 -6.86 -14.21 -4.95
CA LYS A 719 -5.54 -14.68 -5.36
C LYS A 719 -4.63 -14.79 -4.14
N ASN A 720 -4.06 -15.97 -3.94
CA ASN A 720 -3.15 -16.29 -2.84
C ASN A 720 -1.83 -16.82 -3.41
N GLY A 721 -0.71 -16.23 -3.03
CA GLY A 721 0.63 -16.61 -3.46
C GLY A 721 1.31 -15.60 -4.40
N ASP A 722 0.59 -14.61 -4.92
CA ASP A 722 1.14 -13.54 -5.75
C ASP A 722 1.00 -12.17 -5.07
N ASP A 723 2.03 -11.33 -5.20
CA ASP A 723 2.01 -9.95 -4.76
C ASP A 723 1.22 -9.08 -5.77
N LEU A 724 0.06 -8.58 -5.35
CA LEU A 724 -0.82 -7.76 -6.19
C LEU A 724 -0.56 -6.25 -6.11
N ARG A 725 0.44 -5.79 -5.36
CA ARG A 725 0.69 -4.36 -5.17
C ARG A 725 1.05 -3.63 -6.47
N GLN A 726 1.77 -4.29 -7.37
CA GLN A 726 2.11 -3.72 -8.67
C GLN A 726 0.89 -3.62 -9.60
N ASP A 727 0.04 -4.65 -9.62
CA ASP A 727 -1.24 -4.61 -10.36
C ASP A 727 -2.15 -3.50 -9.81
N MET A 728 -2.26 -3.39 -8.49
CA MET A 728 -3.06 -2.36 -7.83
C MET A 728 -2.57 -0.95 -8.19
N LEU A 729 -1.26 -0.71 -8.19
CA LEU A 729 -0.66 0.56 -8.61
C LEU A 729 -0.93 0.86 -10.08
N THR A 730 -0.72 -0.11 -10.96
CA THR A 730 -0.92 0.05 -12.40
C THR A 730 -2.38 0.40 -12.72
N LEU A 731 -3.33 -0.29 -12.12
CA LEU A 731 -4.76 -0.02 -12.30
C LEU A 731 -5.17 1.36 -11.77
N GLN A 732 -4.58 1.79 -10.66
CA GLN A 732 -4.79 3.14 -10.15
C GLN A 732 -4.26 4.20 -11.14
N MET A 733 -3.11 3.98 -11.74
CA MET A 733 -2.55 4.89 -12.75
C MET A 733 -3.42 4.94 -14.00
N ILE A 734 -3.97 3.81 -14.43
CA ILE A 734 -4.93 3.76 -15.55
C ILE A 734 -6.20 4.54 -15.21
N GLN A 735 -6.73 4.41 -14.01
CA GLN A 735 -7.88 5.19 -13.56
C GLN A 735 -7.57 6.70 -13.52
N LEU A 736 -6.40 7.09 -13.07
CA LEU A 736 -5.95 8.49 -13.10
C LEU A 736 -5.84 9.01 -14.53
N MET A 737 -5.30 8.22 -15.45
CA MET A 737 -5.25 8.57 -16.88
C MET A 737 -6.65 8.78 -17.44
N GLU A 738 -7.58 7.88 -17.15
CA GLU A 738 -8.99 8.00 -17.56
C GLU A 738 -9.60 9.32 -17.06
N ASN A 739 -9.39 9.67 -15.80
CA ASN A 739 -9.90 10.91 -15.22
C ASN A 739 -9.30 12.15 -15.88
N LEU A 740 -8.02 12.16 -16.18
CA LEU A 740 -7.34 13.25 -16.88
C LEU A 740 -7.87 13.42 -18.30
N TRP A 741 -8.09 12.32 -19.01
CA TRP A 741 -8.68 12.34 -20.35
C TRP A 741 -10.11 12.86 -20.31
N LYS A 742 -10.94 12.39 -19.40
CA LYS A 742 -12.34 12.82 -19.24
C LYS A 742 -12.45 14.31 -18.91
N LYS A 743 -11.56 14.86 -18.08
CA LYS A 743 -11.48 16.30 -17.76
C LYS A 743 -11.26 17.17 -19.00
N GLU A 744 -10.57 16.65 -20.01
CA GLU A 744 -10.35 17.31 -21.30
C GLU A 744 -11.33 16.89 -22.40
N GLY A 745 -12.43 16.26 -22.03
CA GLY A 745 -13.49 15.86 -22.94
C GLY A 745 -13.17 14.64 -23.80
N LEU A 746 -12.23 13.78 -23.36
CA LEU A 746 -11.87 12.54 -24.05
C LEU A 746 -12.23 11.33 -23.20
N ASP A 747 -13.30 10.64 -23.54
CA ASP A 747 -13.69 9.37 -22.91
C ASP A 747 -13.22 8.20 -23.76
N LEU A 748 -12.17 7.53 -23.33
CA LEU A 748 -11.57 6.37 -23.99
C LEU A 748 -12.15 5.04 -23.52
N ARG A 749 -13.29 5.06 -22.83
CA ARG A 749 -14.03 3.85 -22.43
C ARG A 749 -13.17 2.82 -21.71
N MET A 750 -12.32 3.29 -20.79
CA MET A 750 -11.42 2.45 -20.01
C MET A 750 -12.16 1.58 -19.00
N ILE A 751 -11.52 0.50 -18.55
CA ILE A 751 -12.05 -0.41 -17.53
C ILE A 751 -10.99 -0.59 -16.44
N PRO A 752 -10.79 0.39 -15.55
CA PRO A 752 -9.91 0.26 -14.40
C PRO A 752 -10.60 -0.57 -13.30
N TYR A 753 -10.64 -1.88 -13.49
CA TYR A 753 -11.29 -2.80 -12.55
C TYR A 753 -10.60 -2.78 -11.18
N GLY A 754 -11.35 -3.10 -10.13
CA GLY A 754 -10.87 -3.11 -8.76
C GLY A 754 -9.80 -4.16 -8.52
N CYS A 755 -8.75 -3.77 -7.79
CA CYS A 755 -7.69 -4.66 -7.31
C CYS A 755 -7.23 -4.16 -5.94
N LEU A 756 -7.21 -5.03 -4.95
CA LEU A 756 -6.82 -4.69 -3.59
C LEU A 756 -5.94 -5.78 -2.99
N SER A 757 -4.71 -5.39 -2.61
CA SER A 757 -3.87 -6.23 -1.76
C SER A 757 -4.41 -6.21 -0.33
N THR A 758 -4.65 -7.39 0.26
CA THR A 758 -5.25 -7.54 1.60
C THR A 758 -4.29 -8.16 2.62
N GLY A 759 -3.17 -8.69 2.18
CA GLY A 759 -2.17 -9.31 3.06
C GLY A 759 -0.93 -9.77 2.31
N ASN A 760 -0.13 -10.62 2.97
CA ASN A 760 1.11 -11.14 2.41
C ASN A 760 0.84 -12.01 1.17
N LYS A 761 1.19 -11.51 0.01
CA LYS A 761 1.00 -12.19 -1.29
C LYS A 761 -0.43 -12.66 -1.53
N MET A 762 -1.40 -11.89 -1.05
CA MET A 762 -2.81 -12.20 -1.28
C MET A 762 -3.62 -10.92 -1.52
N GLY A 763 -4.72 -11.07 -2.24
CA GLY A 763 -5.61 -9.97 -2.50
C GLY A 763 -6.82 -10.36 -3.34
N LEU A 764 -7.60 -9.35 -3.66
CA LEU A 764 -8.84 -9.44 -4.39
C LEU A 764 -8.76 -8.71 -5.72
N ILE A 765 -9.40 -9.27 -6.73
CA ILE A 765 -9.55 -8.69 -8.07
C ILE A 765 -11.04 -8.72 -8.44
N GLU A 766 -11.54 -7.60 -8.96
CA GLU A 766 -12.90 -7.51 -9.50
C GLU A 766 -13.05 -8.35 -10.76
N VAL A 767 -14.13 -9.11 -10.87
CA VAL A 767 -14.52 -9.81 -12.09
C VAL A 767 -15.24 -8.83 -13.02
N VAL A 768 -14.66 -8.60 -14.19
CA VAL A 768 -15.33 -7.85 -15.27
C VAL A 768 -16.26 -8.81 -16.00
N LYS A 769 -17.57 -8.58 -15.87
CA LYS A 769 -18.59 -9.44 -16.45
C LYS A 769 -18.65 -9.31 -17.98
N ASN A 770 -19.21 -10.36 -18.62
CA ASN A 770 -19.48 -10.40 -20.06
C ASN A 770 -18.21 -10.09 -20.88
N SER A 771 -17.09 -10.69 -20.47
CA SER A 771 -15.81 -10.53 -21.13
C SER A 771 -15.10 -11.87 -21.31
N ASP A 772 -14.21 -11.95 -22.28
CA ASP A 772 -13.35 -13.11 -22.51
C ASP A 772 -11.98 -12.68 -23.00
N THR A 773 -11.00 -13.54 -22.87
CA THR A 773 -9.66 -13.30 -23.40
C THR A 773 -9.64 -13.41 -24.91
N ILE A 774 -8.76 -12.63 -25.54
CA ILE A 774 -8.53 -12.72 -26.99
C ILE A 774 -8.17 -14.15 -27.40
N ALA A 775 -7.35 -14.83 -26.59
CA ALA A 775 -6.95 -16.21 -26.83
C ALA A 775 -8.15 -17.19 -26.86
N ASN A 776 -9.08 -17.08 -25.91
CA ASN A 776 -10.27 -17.93 -25.87
C ASN A 776 -11.18 -17.69 -27.05
N ILE A 777 -11.42 -16.43 -27.40
CA ILE A 777 -12.23 -16.05 -28.57
C ILE A 777 -11.64 -16.65 -29.84
N GLN A 778 -10.32 -16.57 -30.00
CA GLN A 778 -9.64 -17.16 -31.19
C GLN A 778 -9.69 -18.69 -31.18
N ARG A 779 -9.50 -19.37 -30.04
CA ARG A 779 -9.64 -20.84 -29.96
C ARG A 779 -11.03 -21.34 -30.26
N ASN A 780 -12.04 -20.65 -29.77
CA ASN A 780 -13.44 -21.04 -29.98
C ASN A 780 -13.93 -20.83 -31.45
N SER A 781 -13.16 -20.03 -32.22
CA SER A 781 -13.50 -19.77 -33.66
C SER A 781 -12.90 -20.80 -34.63
N SER A 782 -12.11 -21.77 -34.17
CA SER A 782 -11.32 -22.66 -35.01
C SER A 782 -11.19 -24.06 -34.41
N ASN A 783 -11.12 -25.09 -35.27
CA ASN A 783 -10.98 -26.48 -34.89
C ASN A 783 -9.55 -26.88 -34.49
N SER A 784 -8.57 -26.01 -34.63
CA SER A 784 -7.21 -26.27 -34.22
C SER A 784 -6.52 -25.01 -33.69
N ALA A 785 -5.71 -25.14 -32.64
CA ALA A 785 -4.94 -24.02 -32.04
C ALA A 785 -4.01 -23.32 -33.05
N ALA A 786 -3.45 -24.07 -33.99
CA ALA A 786 -2.57 -23.53 -35.02
C ALA A 786 -3.30 -22.62 -36.02
N THR A 787 -4.53 -22.97 -36.38
CA THR A 787 -5.35 -22.16 -37.30
C THR A 787 -6.09 -21.03 -36.59
N ALA A 788 -6.39 -21.18 -35.32
CA ALA A 788 -7.09 -20.19 -34.50
C ALA A 788 -6.36 -18.83 -34.47
N ALA A 789 -5.04 -18.84 -34.31
CA ALA A 789 -4.22 -17.63 -34.26
C ALA A 789 -4.15 -16.88 -35.60
N PHE A 790 -4.45 -17.55 -36.73
CA PHE A 790 -4.45 -16.93 -38.06
C PHE A 790 -5.83 -16.41 -38.50
N ASN A 791 -6.88 -16.72 -37.73
CA ASN A 791 -8.23 -16.23 -38.07
C ASN A 791 -8.36 -14.75 -37.68
N LYS A 792 -8.09 -13.87 -38.65
CA LYS A 792 -8.19 -12.41 -38.45
C LYS A 792 -9.59 -11.91 -38.16
N ASP A 793 -10.62 -12.68 -38.56
CA ASP A 793 -12.02 -12.32 -38.43
C ASP A 793 -12.64 -12.78 -37.10
N ALA A 794 -11.91 -13.54 -36.28
CA ALA A 794 -12.41 -14.12 -35.05
C ALA A 794 -12.98 -13.07 -34.08
N LEU A 795 -12.27 -12.00 -33.83
CA LEU A 795 -12.73 -10.91 -32.93
C LEU A 795 -13.95 -10.18 -33.49
N LEU A 796 -13.91 -9.82 -34.77
CA LEU A 796 -15.01 -9.12 -35.42
C LEU A 796 -16.27 -10.00 -35.46
N ASN A 797 -16.13 -11.29 -35.76
CA ASN A 797 -17.25 -12.24 -35.78
C ASN A 797 -17.82 -12.42 -34.35
N TRP A 798 -16.97 -12.48 -33.33
CA TRP A 798 -17.43 -12.55 -31.96
C TRP A 798 -18.23 -11.31 -31.57
N LEU A 799 -17.74 -10.09 -31.90
CA LEU A 799 -18.49 -8.85 -31.67
C LEU A 799 -19.84 -8.84 -32.40
N LYS A 800 -19.89 -9.32 -33.67
CA LYS A 800 -21.15 -9.47 -34.42
C LYS A 800 -22.10 -10.44 -33.73
N SER A 801 -21.60 -11.52 -33.17
CA SER A 801 -22.42 -12.51 -32.46
C SER A 801 -23.04 -11.96 -31.16
N LYS A 802 -22.39 -10.98 -30.55
CA LYS A 802 -22.80 -10.35 -29.27
C LYS A 802 -23.62 -9.06 -29.48
N ASN A 803 -23.51 -8.42 -30.64
CA ASN A 803 -24.17 -7.15 -30.93
C ASN A 803 -25.05 -7.26 -32.18
N PRO A 804 -26.32 -6.92 -32.09
CA PRO A 804 -27.19 -6.80 -33.30
C PRO A 804 -26.60 -5.79 -34.28
N GLU A 805 -27.03 -5.88 -35.58
CA GLU A 805 -26.46 -5.02 -36.62
C GLU A 805 -26.55 -3.52 -36.31
N ASP A 806 -27.62 -3.09 -35.64
CA ASP A 806 -27.83 -1.70 -35.21
C ASP A 806 -26.88 -1.23 -34.10
N LYS A 807 -26.27 -2.15 -33.34
CA LYS A 807 -25.34 -1.86 -32.24
C LYS A 807 -23.88 -2.18 -32.57
N LEU A 808 -23.61 -2.84 -33.66
CA LEU A 808 -22.26 -3.29 -34.01
C LEU A 808 -21.31 -2.11 -34.23
N ASP A 809 -21.76 -1.06 -34.91
CA ASP A 809 -20.93 0.13 -35.14
C ASP A 809 -20.55 0.81 -33.84
N GLN A 810 -21.44 0.83 -32.85
CA GLN A 810 -21.13 1.33 -31.51
C GLN A 810 -20.13 0.41 -30.79
N ALA A 811 -20.27 -0.89 -30.88
CA ALA A 811 -19.31 -1.83 -30.27
C ALA A 811 -17.91 -1.69 -30.86
N ILE A 812 -17.79 -1.46 -32.17
CA ILE A 812 -16.51 -1.18 -32.82
C ILE A 812 -15.94 0.17 -32.39
N GLU A 813 -16.77 1.19 -32.16
CA GLU A 813 -16.32 2.47 -31.61
C GLU A 813 -15.83 2.31 -30.16
N GLU A 814 -16.55 1.59 -29.31
CA GLU A 814 -16.09 1.24 -27.94
C GLU A 814 -14.74 0.51 -27.98
N PHE A 815 -14.57 -0.43 -28.91
CA PHE A 815 -13.29 -1.13 -29.11
C PHE A 815 -12.18 -0.16 -29.54
N THR A 816 -12.46 0.71 -30.50
CA THR A 816 -11.49 1.67 -31.02
C THR A 816 -10.99 2.63 -29.93
N LEU A 817 -11.91 3.19 -29.16
CA LEU A 817 -11.61 4.12 -28.06
C LEU A 817 -10.79 3.43 -26.97
N SER A 818 -11.23 2.26 -26.50
CA SER A 818 -10.55 1.54 -25.43
C SER A 818 -9.18 1.00 -25.89
N CYS A 819 -9.07 0.55 -27.13
CA CYS A 819 -7.80 0.15 -27.72
C CYS A 819 -6.80 1.31 -27.75
N ALA A 820 -7.24 2.52 -28.15
CA ALA A 820 -6.40 3.71 -28.12
C ALA A 820 -5.92 4.04 -26.70
N GLY A 821 -6.82 4.01 -25.72
CA GLY A 821 -6.49 4.29 -24.32
C GLY A 821 -5.47 3.30 -23.76
N TYR A 822 -5.68 2.00 -23.94
CA TYR A 822 -4.74 0.98 -23.46
C TYR A 822 -3.42 0.95 -24.21
N CYS A 823 -3.41 1.23 -25.52
CA CYS A 823 -2.16 1.40 -26.27
C CYS A 823 -1.29 2.52 -25.69
N VAL A 824 -1.88 3.67 -25.39
CA VAL A 824 -1.15 4.81 -24.80
C VAL A 824 -0.77 4.53 -23.37
N ALA A 825 -1.66 3.98 -22.54
CA ALA A 825 -1.39 3.68 -21.13
C ALA A 825 -0.25 2.65 -20.98
N THR A 826 -0.28 1.56 -21.76
CA THR A 826 0.76 0.53 -21.71
C THR A 826 2.09 1.04 -22.25
N TYR A 827 2.08 1.92 -23.24
CA TYR A 827 3.29 2.58 -23.74
C TYR A 827 3.93 3.47 -22.68
N VAL A 828 3.14 4.36 -22.05
CA VAL A 828 3.64 5.30 -21.05
C VAL A 828 4.17 4.58 -19.82
N LEU A 829 3.43 3.58 -19.32
CA LEU A 829 3.82 2.80 -18.14
C LEU A 829 4.83 1.70 -18.45
N GLY A 830 5.17 1.46 -19.71
CA GLY A 830 6.12 0.43 -20.10
C GLY A 830 5.70 -0.97 -19.68
N ILE A 831 4.43 -1.31 -19.89
CA ILE A 831 3.88 -2.62 -19.52
C ILE A 831 4.43 -3.70 -20.44
N GLY A 832 5.10 -4.70 -19.86
CA GLY A 832 5.66 -5.84 -20.57
C GLY A 832 4.77 -7.08 -20.59
N ASP A 833 5.25 -8.13 -21.27
CA ASP A 833 4.60 -9.46 -21.33
C ASP A 833 3.18 -9.46 -21.89
N ARG A 834 2.88 -8.57 -22.86
CA ARG A 834 1.55 -8.52 -23.49
C ARG A 834 1.38 -9.65 -24.52
N HIS A 835 0.29 -10.39 -24.40
CA HIS A 835 -0.11 -11.46 -25.31
C HIS A 835 -1.64 -11.65 -25.23
N ASN A 836 -2.19 -12.50 -26.09
CA ASN A 836 -3.63 -12.71 -26.23
C ASN A 836 -4.32 -13.34 -25.01
N ASP A 837 -3.59 -13.94 -24.05
CA ASP A 837 -4.14 -14.46 -22.79
C ASP A 837 -4.30 -13.37 -21.70
N ASN A 838 -3.61 -12.22 -21.83
CA ASN A 838 -3.71 -11.13 -20.86
C ASN A 838 -4.32 -9.83 -21.41
N ILE A 839 -5.05 -9.97 -22.54
CA ILE A 839 -5.91 -8.94 -23.09
C ILE A 839 -7.31 -9.51 -23.23
N MET A 840 -8.29 -8.78 -22.76
CA MET A 840 -9.68 -9.15 -22.72
C MET A 840 -10.55 -8.15 -23.50
N ILE A 841 -11.71 -8.61 -23.91
CA ILE A 841 -12.73 -7.80 -24.56
C ILE A 841 -14.09 -8.08 -23.93
N ARG A 842 -14.87 -7.02 -23.68
CA ARG A 842 -16.26 -7.13 -23.25
C ARG A 842 -17.19 -7.32 -24.45
N GLU A 843 -18.37 -7.88 -24.21
CA GLU A 843 -19.43 -7.98 -25.23
C GLU A 843 -19.86 -6.61 -25.77
N THR A 844 -19.69 -5.53 -25.00
CA THR A 844 -19.91 -4.14 -25.44
C THR A 844 -18.90 -3.62 -26.45
N GLY A 845 -17.79 -4.34 -26.67
CA GLY A 845 -16.69 -3.95 -27.52
C GLY A 845 -15.47 -3.41 -26.77
N GLN A 846 -15.59 -3.03 -25.49
CA GLN A 846 -14.49 -2.47 -24.73
C GLN A 846 -13.36 -3.49 -24.52
N LEU A 847 -12.15 -3.11 -24.94
CA LEU A 847 -10.93 -3.86 -24.72
C LEU A 847 -10.29 -3.42 -23.39
N PHE A 848 -9.68 -4.33 -22.65
CA PHE A 848 -8.88 -4.02 -21.46
C PHE A 848 -7.77 -5.03 -21.24
N HIS A 849 -6.75 -4.63 -20.51
CA HIS A 849 -5.61 -5.46 -20.17
C HIS A 849 -5.70 -5.99 -18.74
N ILE A 850 -5.15 -7.17 -18.51
CA ILE A 850 -5.03 -7.80 -17.21
C ILE A 850 -3.58 -8.24 -16.95
N ASP A 851 -3.24 -8.56 -15.71
CA ASP A 851 -1.94 -9.11 -15.30
C ASP A 851 -0.76 -8.16 -15.63
N PHE A 852 -0.48 -7.25 -14.72
CA PHE A 852 0.57 -6.24 -14.86
C PHE A 852 1.87 -6.60 -14.11
N GLY A 853 2.30 -7.85 -14.26
CA GLY A 853 3.49 -8.37 -13.58
C GLY A 853 4.81 -7.69 -13.96
N HIS A 854 4.86 -6.94 -15.07
CA HIS A 854 6.03 -6.20 -15.56
C HIS A 854 5.65 -4.81 -16.03
N PHE A 855 6.35 -3.77 -15.55
CA PHE A 855 6.15 -2.38 -15.96
C PHE A 855 7.48 -1.59 -16.02
N LEU A 856 7.44 -0.34 -16.40
CA LEU A 856 8.57 0.59 -16.50
C LEU A 856 9.72 0.04 -17.38
N GLY A 857 9.36 -0.67 -18.44
CA GLY A 857 10.33 -1.24 -19.37
C GLY A 857 11.08 -2.47 -18.86
N ASN A 858 10.65 -3.03 -17.73
CA ASN A 858 11.17 -4.30 -17.24
C ASN A 858 10.47 -5.44 -17.97
N PHE A 859 11.21 -6.14 -18.80
CA PHE A 859 10.71 -7.22 -19.65
C PHE A 859 11.30 -8.56 -19.24
N LYS A 860 10.55 -9.65 -19.49
CA LYS A 860 11.07 -11.02 -19.30
C LYS A 860 12.31 -11.23 -20.16
N ARG A 861 13.43 -11.52 -19.51
CA ARG A 861 14.67 -11.94 -20.15
C ARG A 861 14.76 -13.46 -20.20
N LYS A 862 14.90 -14.05 -21.38
CA LYS A 862 15.25 -15.47 -21.53
C LYS A 862 16.64 -15.55 -22.12
N LEU A 863 17.58 -16.18 -21.41
CA LEU A 863 18.99 -16.31 -21.82
C LEU A 863 19.71 -14.96 -22.04
N GLY A 864 19.35 -13.92 -21.28
CA GLY A 864 19.98 -12.60 -21.38
C GLY A 864 19.51 -11.74 -22.56
N ILE A 865 18.61 -12.23 -23.39
CA ILE A 865 18.09 -11.52 -24.57
C ILE A 865 16.72 -10.91 -24.22
N ASN A 866 16.58 -9.59 -24.46
CA ASN A 866 15.28 -8.92 -24.37
C ASN A 866 14.39 -9.40 -25.52
N ARG A 867 13.23 -9.96 -25.20
CA ARG A 867 12.28 -10.44 -26.22
C ARG A 867 11.42 -9.34 -26.82
N GLU A 868 11.18 -8.28 -26.08
CA GLU A 868 10.34 -7.16 -26.52
C GLU A 868 11.21 -5.98 -26.94
N ARG A 869 10.98 -5.51 -28.15
CA ARG A 869 11.78 -4.42 -28.74
C ARG A 869 11.02 -3.12 -28.95
N VAL A 870 9.67 -3.18 -28.94
CA VAL A 870 8.82 -2.04 -29.24
C VAL A 870 7.90 -1.77 -28.06
N PRO A 871 8.05 -0.63 -27.36
CA PRO A 871 7.22 -0.30 -26.19
C PRO A 871 5.77 0.00 -26.56
N PHE A 872 5.50 0.51 -27.77
CA PHE A 872 4.13 0.70 -28.28
C PHE A 872 3.70 -0.55 -29.04
N ILE A 873 2.67 -1.24 -28.53
CA ILE A 873 2.18 -2.50 -29.12
C ILE A 873 0.88 -2.25 -29.84
N LEU A 874 0.85 -2.53 -31.14
CA LEU A 874 -0.33 -2.51 -31.98
C LEU A 874 -0.46 -3.86 -32.70
N THR A 875 -1.57 -4.55 -32.44
CA THR A 875 -1.81 -5.89 -32.98
C THR A 875 -2.58 -5.82 -34.30
N TYR A 876 -2.18 -6.60 -35.27
CA TYR A 876 -2.84 -6.65 -36.58
C TYR A 876 -4.33 -6.98 -36.48
N ASP A 877 -4.70 -7.92 -35.62
CA ASP A 877 -6.12 -8.31 -35.42
C ASP A 877 -6.96 -7.15 -34.84
N PHE A 878 -6.37 -6.26 -34.05
CA PHE A 878 -7.06 -5.08 -33.52
C PHE A 878 -7.27 -4.04 -34.61
N VAL A 879 -6.25 -3.81 -35.45
CA VAL A 879 -6.37 -2.92 -36.62
C VAL A 879 -7.48 -3.40 -37.55
N HIS A 880 -7.59 -4.70 -37.75
CA HIS A 880 -8.66 -5.30 -38.56
C HIS A 880 -10.07 -5.00 -38.03
N VAL A 881 -10.26 -5.07 -36.70
CA VAL A 881 -11.56 -4.69 -36.08
C VAL A 881 -11.80 -3.18 -36.24
N ILE A 882 -10.80 -2.33 -35.97
CA ILE A 882 -10.91 -0.88 -36.10
C ILE A 882 -11.31 -0.48 -37.53
N GLN A 883 -10.76 -1.14 -38.52
CA GLN A 883 -11.08 -0.93 -39.92
C GLN A 883 -12.37 -1.65 -40.41
N GLN A 884 -13.14 -2.21 -39.47
CA GLN A 884 -14.39 -2.91 -39.74
C GLN A 884 -14.26 -4.11 -40.72
N GLY A 885 -13.12 -4.81 -40.69
CA GLY A 885 -12.83 -5.93 -41.54
C GLY A 885 -12.34 -5.54 -42.94
N ARG A 886 -12.27 -4.28 -43.29
CA ARG A 886 -11.80 -3.77 -44.60
C ARG A 886 -10.28 -3.53 -44.56
N THR A 887 -9.62 -3.81 -45.70
CA THR A 887 -8.16 -3.69 -45.79
C THR A 887 -7.64 -2.24 -45.92
N ASN A 888 -8.50 -1.29 -46.31
CA ASN A 888 -8.14 0.10 -46.60
C ASN A 888 -9.14 1.12 -46.05
N ASN A 889 -9.65 0.93 -44.82
CA ASN A 889 -10.50 1.94 -44.18
C ASN A 889 -9.61 2.98 -43.45
N SER A 890 -8.96 3.82 -44.27
CA SER A 890 -7.99 4.81 -43.76
C SER A 890 -8.61 5.83 -42.82
N GLU A 891 -9.86 6.25 -43.04
CA GLU A 891 -10.58 7.20 -42.21
C GLU A 891 -10.75 6.69 -40.76
N LYS A 892 -11.20 5.45 -40.57
CA LYS A 892 -11.37 4.84 -39.27
C LYS A 892 -10.07 4.65 -38.54
N PHE A 893 -9.00 4.29 -39.27
CA PHE A 893 -7.67 4.14 -38.70
C PHE A 893 -7.04 5.47 -38.32
N GLU A 894 -7.20 6.52 -39.15
CA GLU A 894 -6.71 7.86 -38.79
C GLU A 894 -7.43 8.41 -37.56
N ARG A 895 -8.72 8.17 -37.41
CA ARG A 895 -9.47 8.51 -36.19
C ARG A 895 -8.90 7.81 -34.95
N PHE A 896 -8.55 6.54 -35.05
CA PHE A 896 -7.86 5.81 -33.98
C PHE A 896 -6.50 6.46 -33.64
N ARG A 897 -5.72 6.81 -34.67
CA ARG A 897 -4.44 7.51 -34.48
C ARG A 897 -4.63 8.85 -33.75
N GLU A 898 -5.60 9.65 -34.15
CA GLU A 898 -5.91 10.92 -33.52
C GLU A 898 -6.29 10.74 -32.03
N TYR A 899 -7.05 9.72 -31.68
CA TYR A 899 -7.34 9.40 -30.28
C TYR A 899 -6.05 9.10 -29.48
N CYS A 900 -5.15 8.28 -30.03
CA CYS A 900 -3.86 7.97 -29.41
C CYS A 900 -3.00 9.24 -29.23
N GLU A 901 -2.89 10.08 -30.26
CA GLU A 901 -2.10 11.31 -30.20
C GLU A 901 -2.65 12.31 -29.17
N ARG A 902 -3.95 12.49 -29.15
CA ARG A 902 -4.62 13.37 -28.17
C ARG A 902 -4.46 12.84 -26.76
N ALA A 903 -4.65 11.55 -26.54
CA ALA A 903 -4.46 10.90 -25.26
C ALA A 903 -3.02 11.06 -24.74
N TYR A 904 -2.04 10.84 -25.59
CA TYR A 904 -0.63 10.97 -25.24
C TYR A 904 -0.26 12.41 -24.87
N LYS A 905 -0.74 13.39 -25.62
CA LYS A 905 -0.50 14.83 -25.33
C LYS A 905 -1.03 15.21 -23.94
N ILE A 906 -2.22 14.76 -23.58
CA ILE A 906 -2.83 15.03 -22.26
C ILE A 906 -1.96 14.45 -21.15
N LEU A 907 -1.44 13.23 -21.30
CA LEU A 907 -0.55 12.62 -20.31
C LEU A 907 0.78 13.35 -20.20
N CYS A 908 1.36 13.80 -21.31
CA CYS A 908 2.61 14.58 -21.30
C CYS A 908 2.45 15.90 -20.52
N ARG A 909 1.34 16.61 -20.68
CA ARG A 909 1.05 17.83 -19.91
C ARG A 909 0.96 17.58 -18.41
N ASN A 910 0.52 16.39 -18.01
CA ASN A 910 0.41 15.96 -16.61
C ASN A 910 1.58 15.06 -16.17
N GLY A 911 2.67 15.04 -16.90
CA GLY A 911 3.79 14.14 -16.68
C GLY A 911 4.43 14.26 -15.31
N THR A 912 4.52 15.46 -14.77
CA THR A 912 5.06 15.72 -13.42
C THR A 912 4.26 15.01 -12.34
N LEU A 913 2.93 14.97 -12.45
CA LEU A 913 2.08 14.24 -11.50
C LEU A 913 2.42 12.75 -11.45
N PHE A 914 2.53 12.10 -12.60
CA PHE A 914 2.88 10.67 -12.67
C PHE A 914 4.26 10.40 -12.11
N VAL A 915 5.25 11.22 -12.46
CA VAL A 915 6.62 11.07 -11.95
C VAL A 915 6.66 11.21 -10.43
N ASN A 916 5.97 12.19 -9.86
CA ASN A 916 5.91 12.38 -8.41
C ASN A 916 5.22 11.21 -7.70
N LEU A 917 4.10 10.70 -8.24
CA LEU A 917 3.41 9.54 -7.68
C LEU A 917 4.26 8.27 -7.72
N PHE A 918 5.00 8.03 -8.80
CA PHE A 918 5.92 6.89 -8.88
C PHE A 918 7.15 7.07 -7.98
N ALA A 919 7.66 8.28 -7.84
CA ALA A 919 8.77 8.58 -6.93
C ALA A 919 8.40 8.25 -5.46
N MET A 920 7.18 8.58 -5.04
CA MET A 920 6.66 8.21 -3.72
C MET A 920 6.61 6.68 -3.53
N MET A 921 6.34 5.93 -4.58
CA MET A 921 6.24 4.46 -4.53
C MET A 921 7.60 3.74 -4.42
N LYS A 922 8.72 4.44 -4.52
CA LYS A 922 10.05 3.83 -4.21
C LYS A 922 10.09 3.24 -2.80
N ALA A 923 9.35 3.82 -1.86
CA ALA A 923 9.20 3.30 -0.50
C ALA A 923 8.50 1.95 -0.40
N ALA A 924 7.73 1.54 -1.41
CA ALA A 924 6.93 0.32 -1.40
C ALA A 924 7.76 -0.97 -1.45
N GLY A 925 9.00 -0.92 -1.89
CA GLY A 925 9.84 -2.11 -2.07
C GLY A 925 9.39 -3.01 -3.23
N LEU A 926 8.73 -2.44 -4.24
CA LEU A 926 8.39 -3.16 -5.47
C LEU A 926 9.67 -3.48 -6.26
N PRO A 927 9.90 -4.73 -6.67
CA PRO A 927 11.17 -5.12 -7.31
C PRO A 927 11.51 -4.35 -8.59
N GLU A 928 10.49 -3.87 -9.31
CA GLU A 928 10.65 -3.14 -10.56
C GLU A 928 10.58 -1.62 -10.41
N LEU A 929 10.51 -1.12 -9.16
CA LEU A 929 10.45 0.31 -8.84
C LEU A 929 11.32 0.61 -7.60
N THR A 930 12.62 0.46 -7.74
CA THR A 930 13.59 0.66 -6.65
C THR A 930 14.64 1.71 -6.95
N SER A 931 14.90 1.97 -8.24
CA SER A 931 16.03 2.78 -8.68
C SER A 931 15.60 4.04 -9.44
N PHE A 932 16.52 5.00 -9.54
CA PHE A 932 16.37 6.16 -10.39
C PHE A 932 16.11 5.80 -11.86
N LYS A 933 16.67 4.67 -12.34
CA LYS A 933 16.48 4.21 -13.72
C LYS A 933 15.04 3.88 -14.05
N ASP A 934 14.29 3.35 -13.07
CA ASP A 934 12.89 2.99 -13.24
C ASP A 934 12.03 4.27 -13.42
N ILE A 935 12.32 5.31 -12.65
CA ILE A 935 11.68 6.63 -12.79
C ILE A 935 12.08 7.31 -14.08
N GLN A 936 13.35 7.15 -14.52
CA GLN A 936 13.83 7.74 -15.76
C GLN A 936 13.09 7.19 -16.98
N TYR A 937 12.74 5.89 -16.98
CA TYR A 937 11.89 5.32 -18.03
C TYR A 937 10.59 6.10 -18.20
N LEU A 938 9.91 6.39 -17.08
CA LEU A 938 8.65 7.14 -17.08
C LEU A 938 8.83 8.58 -17.56
N LYS A 939 9.91 9.25 -17.14
CA LYS A 939 10.26 10.61 -17.61
C LYS A 939 10.47 10.64 -19.11
N ASP A 940 11.16 9.62 -19.64
CA ASP A 940 11.44 9.49 -21.08
C ASP A 940 10.15 9.20 -21.87
N SER A 941 9.30 8.28 -21.38
CA SER A 941 8.05 7.95 -22.06
C SER A 941 7.05 9.10 -22.10
N LEU A 942 7.03 9.95 -21.07
CA LEU A 942 6.22 11.17 -20.98
C LEU A 942 6.89 12.39 -21.63
N ALA A 943 8.08 12.23 -22.19
CA ALA A 943 8.85 13.29 -22.86
C ALA A 943 9.04 14.54 -22.01
N LEU A 944 9.30 14.37 -20.70
CA LEU A 944 9.55 15.50 -19.81
C LEU A 944 10.76 16.31 -20.26
N GLY A 945 10.63 17.63 -20.23
CA GLY A 945 11.66 18.57 -20.70
C GLY A 945 11.65 18.82 -22.22
N LYS A 946 10.76 18.18 -22.98
CA LYS A 946 10.56 18.44 -24.41
C LYS A 946 9.30 19.30 -24.62
N THR A 947 9.28 19.97 -25.76
CA THR A 947 8.05 20.67 -26.20
C THR A 947 6.95 19.66 -26.58
N GLU A 948 5.71 20.09 -26.57
CA GLU A 948 4.56 19.24 -26.96
C GLU A 948 4.71 18.72 -28.39
N ASP A 949 5.22 19.55 -29.31
CA ASP A 949 5.44 19.16 -30.71
C ASP A 949 6.57 18.12 -30.86
N GLU A 950 7.65 18.26 -30.11
CA GLU A 950 8.76 17.27 -30.12
C GLU A 950 8.29 15.95 -29.52
N ALA A 951 7.52 15.98 -28.41
CA ALA A 951 6.94 14.80 -27.79
C ALA A 951 6.03 14.07 -28.77
N LEU A 952 5.13 14.79 -29.44
CA LEU A 952 4.22 14.23 -30.42
C LEU A 952 4.93 13.66 -31.64
N LYS A 953 5.97 14.35 -32.13
CA LYS A 953 6.80 13.85 -33.26
C LYS A 953 7.44 12.51 -32.89
N ASN A 954 8.03 12.39 -31.70
CA ASN A 954 8.63 11.16 -31.25
C ASN A 954 7.60 10.03 -31.09
N PHE A 955 6.43 10.35 -30.55
CA PHE A 955 5.32 9.41 -30.41
C PHE A 955 4.85 8.89 -31.79
N LYS A 956 4.69 9.76 -32.79
CA LYS A 956 4.34 9.36 -34.16
C LYS A 956 5.36 8.39 -34.77
N VAL A 957 6.65 8.59 -34.50
CA VAL A 957 7.68 7.65 -34.94
C VAL A 957 7.45 6.27 -34.31
N LYS A 958 7.23 6.21 -33.01
CA LYS A 958 6.95 4.96 -32.27
C LYS A 958 5.67 4.28 -32.72
N PHE A 959 4.62 5.05 -32.96
CA PHE A 959 3.36 4.55 -33.50
C PHE A 959 3.55 3.90 -34.87
N ASN A 960 4.28 4.55 -35.78
CA ASN A 960 4.58 4.03 -37.12
C ASN A 960 5.50 2.79 -37.08
N GLU A 961 6.44 2.74 -36.13
CA GLU A 961 7.24 1.52 -35.88
C GLU A 961 6.36 0.36 -35.47
N ALA A 962 5.44 0.57 -34.52
CA ALA A 962 4.49 -0.44 -34.03
C ALA A 962 3.57 -0.94 -35.15
N LEU A 963 3.09 -0.04 -36.01
CA LEU A 963 2.25 -0.40 -37.13
C LEU A 963 3.00 -1.33 -38.14
N ARG A 964 4.26 -1.00 -38.46
CA ARG A 964 5.11 -1.85 -39.34
C ARG A 964 5.40 -3.21 -38.70
N GLU A 965 5.51 -3.29 -37.39
CA GLU A 965 5.84 -4.50 -36.65
C GLU A 965 4.62 -5.29 -36.16
N SER A 966 3.41 -4.84 -36.44
CA SER A 966 2.15 -5.45 -35.95
C SER A 966 2.02 -6.94 -36.33
N TRP A 967 2.51 -7.36 -37.48
CA TRP A 967 2.56 -8.75 -37.91
C TRP A 967 3.51 -9.61 -37.07
N LYS A 968 4.69 -9.07 -36.71
CA LYS A 968 5.65 -9.79 -35.86
C LYS A 968 5.08 -10.01 -34.45
N THR A 969 4.35 -9.05 -33.93
CA THR A 969 3.63 -9.16 -32.66
C THR A 969 2.63 -10.30 -32.71
N LYS A 970 1.88 -10.43 -33.80
CA LYS A 970 0.94 -11.55 -34.00
C LYS A 970 1.64 -12.92 -33.97
N VAL A 971 2.77 -13.07 -34.66
CA VAL A 971 3.57 -14.30 -34.67
C VAL A 971 4.11 -14.65 -33.27
N ASN A 972 4.58 -13.66 -32.52
CA ASN A 972 5.03 -13.88 -31.12
C ASN A 972 3.91 -14.37 -30.22
N TRP A 973 2.71 -13.79 -30.33
CA TRP A 973 1.54 -14.21 -29.55
C TRP A 973 1.08 -15.63 -29.90
N MET A 974 1.13 -15.98 -31.21
CA MET A 974 0.86 -17.32 -31.67
C MET A 974 1.85 -18.34 -31.05
N MET A 975 3.14 -18.04 -31.06
CA MET A 975 4.16 -18.91 -30.47
C MET A 975 3.97 -19.09 -28.95
N HIS A 976 3.47 -18.06 -28.27
CA HIS A 976 3.11 -18.15 -26.85
C HIS A 976 1.94 -19.10 -26.63
N SER A 977 0.87 -19.00 -27.44
CA SER A 977 -0.29 -19.88 -27.35
C SER A 977 0.09 -21.35 -27.60
N LEU A 978 0.87 -21.62 -28.65
CA LEU A 978 1.36 -22.96 -28.95
C LEU A 978 2.22 -23.55 -27.81
N ALA A 979 3.04 -22.74 -27.19
CA ALA A 979 3.87 -23.17 -26.07
C ALA A 979 3.04 -23.46 -24.80
N LYS A 980 1.88 -22.84 -24.65
CA LYS A 980 0.95 -23.08 -23.51
C LYS A 980 0.14 -24.37 -23.71
N ASP A 981 -0.33 -24.60 -24.93
CA ASP A 981 -1.09 -25.81 -25.29
C ASP A 981 -0.26 -27.09 -25.22
N ASN A 982 1.06 -27.00 -25.34
CA ASN A 982 2.01 -28.11 -25.25
C ASN A 982 2.62 -28.31 -23.84
N ARG A 983 2.11 -27.66 -22.80
CA ARG A 983 2.47 -27.97 -21.41
C ARG A 983 1.58 -29.08 -20.89
N PRO A 984 2.16 -30.19 -20.36
CA PRO A 984 1.39 -31.30 -19.80
C PRO A 984 0.62 -30.90 -18.55
#